data_b000cd0557b5757dd3aa10a1cdac7b57
#
_entry.id   b000cd0557b5757dd3aa10a1cdac7b57
#
_cell.length_a   1.000
_cell.length_b   1.000
_cell.length_c   1.000
_cell.angle_alpha   90.00
_cell.angle_beta   90.00
_cell.angle_gamma   90.00
#
_symmetry.space_group_name_H-M   'P 1'
#
loop_
_entity.id
_entity.type
_entity.pdbx_description
1 polymer ?
#
loop_
_entity_poly.entity_id
_entity_poly.type
_entity_poly.pdbx_seq_one_letter_code
_entity_poly.pdbx_strand_id
1 'polypeptide(L)'
;MLLSLLRTGRSRVATLVGAIALVVGSATGAVALGAGSAAAAPPSASPEVVPKPVSTTVGVGRFTLTTRSRIVVGSTAATPVAADLAAYLRPATGYQLPIVSGNSRARDIVLQLGKPAALQPDTTGEGYVLDASPSRVTVTATTPHGLFDGVQTIRQLLPVWIDSPTLEPGPWTIPSVHIVDYPRYAYRGVMLDIARHFQTPAAVMSLIDQASAYKVNTLHLHVSDDQGFRIVINGFPNLTAIGSIGSVGTDGRTMDPGGFWTQADYKAVVAHAAAHFMTVMPEVDTPGHNNAIIVSEYNDTTNPLLNGHPQDINCSVNNPPQWNFTGDVGYSALCPESDNTWTILSAIIKQLSAMSSSPNYDIGGDEVPNSLLSQDRYAALVNREGGIVNGLGKTVMGWADISGPGTQLAPGSIAQYWNPASGSDPGTETGTDAVAKGMKVVMSPANHTYLDQKYAFGPNVNVPPTLGLHWACNTGCDVDQFYNWDPGTYVAGVTDQNVMGVEGAMWGETVVNLSNVDYMVFPRLIALAEVGWTPQAERTSGYSDFLTRLAPQGARLTLAGTNFYPTPEVAWQLDVTAAAQIPVINGQVSGAVASLSAPGIAASNITASINWGDSTTSAGTVDGTAATSATVNGLYTVSGAHTYRHPGTFHVTITATAPGTPSVVTTTTLKWHR
;
A
#
# COMPACT_ATOMS: atom_id res chain seq x y z
N MET A 1 54.68 7.86 -20.14
CA MET A 1 55.90 8.63 -19.84
C MET A 1 55.84 9.08 -18.40
N LEU A 2 56.71 8.48 -17.64
CA LEU A 2 57.31 8.83 -16.33
C LEU A 2 56.36 9.18 -15.17
N LEU A 3 56.25 8.29 -14.19
CA LEU A 3 57.19 7.84 -13.12
C LEU A 3 57.39 8.87 -11.99
N SER A 4 56.91 8.47 -10.81
CA SER A 4 57.56 8.31 -9.51
C SER A 4 57.63 9.56 -8.61
N LEU A 5 57.30 9.43 -7.33
CA LEU A 5 58.14 8.97 -6.25
C LEU A 5 57.39 8.92 -4.89
N LEU A 6 57.69 7.87 -4.21
CA LEU A 6 57.47 7.54 -2.80
C LEU A 6 57.95 8.61 -1.79
N ARG A 7 57.28 8.69 -0.62
CA ARG A 7 57.99 8.60 0.68
C ARG A 7 57.06 8.38 1.86
N THR A 8 57.34 7.35 2.53
CA THR A 8 57.11 6.78 3.85
C THR A 8 57.05 7.74 5.04
N GLY A 9 56.14 7.51 5.96
CA GLY A 9 56.17 8.04 7.34
C GLY A 9 55.46 7.11 8.30
N ARG A 10 56.22 6.29 9.01
CA ARG A 10 55.76 5.46 10.14
C ARG A 10 55.64 6.34 11.37
N SER A 11 54.53 6.23 12.10
CA SER A 11 54.42 6.67 13.49
C SER A 11 53.86 5.54 14.35
N ARG A 12 54.54 5.33 15.46
CA ARG A 12 54.37 4.23 16.44
C ARG A 12 53.21 4.56 17.38
N VAL A 13 52.29 3.62 17.60
CA VAL A 13 51.33 3.65 18.70
C VAL A 13 51.92 2.88 19.89
N ALA A 14 52.00 3.54 21.03
CA ALA A 14 52.42 2.94 22.30
C ALA A 14 51.21 2.35 23.01
N THR A 15 51.33 1.08 23.39
CA THR A 15 50.37 0.34 24.19
C THR A 15 50.59 0.64 25.68
N LEU A 16 49.55 1.10 26.38
CA LEU A 16 49.56 1.22 27.84
C LEU A 16 48.71 0.08 28.42
N VAL A 17 49.36 -0.84 29.14
CA VAL A 17 48.71 -1.89 29.92
C VAL A 17 48.61 -1.38 31.36
N GLY A 18 47.35 -1.22 31.85
CA GLY A 18 47.09 -0.90 33.26
C GLY A 18 46.49 -2.11 33.97
N ALA A 19 47.26 -2.68 34.90
CA ALA A 19 46.80 -3.76 35.79
C ALA A 19 45.93 -3.16 36.92
N ILE A 20 44.73 -3.72 37.14
CA ILE A 20 43.92 -3.43 38.33
C ILE A 20 43.95 -4.65 39.25
N ALA A 21 44.43 -4.47 40.44
CA ALA A 21 44.51 -5.49 41.49
C ALA A 21 43.15 -5.67 42.15
N LEU A 22 42.80 -6.95 42.34
CA LEU A 22 41.59 -7.42 43.07
C LEU A 22 41.90 -7.36 44.59
N VAL A 23 41.15 -6.55 45.33
CA VAL A 23 41.12 -6.59 46.82
C VAL A 23 39.83 -7.32 47.24
N VAL A 24 40.00 -8.52 47.82
CA VAL A 24 38.90 -9.25 48.46
C VAL A 24 38.79 -8.78 49.91
N GLY A 25 37.70 -8.07 50.19
CA GLY A 25 37.33 -7.68 51.55
C GLY A 25 36.01 -8.36 51.99
N SER A 26 36.12 -9.32 52.91
CA SER A 26 34.96 -9.93 53.55
C SER A 26 34.36 -8.98 54.61
N ALA A 27 33.11 -8.59 54.44
CA ALA A 27 32.34 -7.92 55.50
C ALA A 27 30.96 -8.59 55.63
N THR A 28 30.77 -9.26 56.76
CA THR A 28 29.47 -9.71 57.25
C THR A 28 28.66 -8.50 57.70
N GLY A 29 27.51 -8.24 57.07
CA GLY A 29 26.61 -7.14 57.39
C GLY A 29 25.15 -7.57 57.27
N ALA A 30 24.38 -7.29 58.33
CA ALA A 30 22.99 -7.65 58.60
C ALA A 30 22.00 -7.30 57.49
N VAL A 31 21.06 -8.24 57.26
CA VAL A 31 19.91 -8.03 56.35
C VAL A 31 18.93 -7.08 57.04
N ALA A 32 18.85 -5.86 56.52
CA ALA A 32 17.72 -4.97 56.75
C ALA A 32 16.71 -5.18 55.60
N LEU A 33 15.52 -5.66 55.94
CA LEU A 33 14.37 -5.71 55.04
C LEU A 33 13.92 -4.27 54.73
N GLY A 34 14.52 -3.71 53.65
CA GLY A 34 14.07 -2.46 53.06
C GLY A 34 12.90 -2.76 52.12
N ALA A 35 11.77 -2.03 52.32
CA ALA A 35 10.63 -2.01 51.42
C ALA A 35 11.13 -1.68 50.01
N GLY A 36 11.03 -2.64 49.11
CA GLY A 36 11.42 -2.46 47.69
C GLY A 36 10.50 -1.41 47.07
N SER A 37 11.09 -0.26 46.72
CA SER A 37 10.48 0.63 45.75
C SER A 37 10.31 -0.17 44.46
N ALA A 38 9.06 -0.34 44.02
CA ALA A 38 8.77 -0.92 42.72
C ALA A 38 9.56 -0.13 41.65
N ALA A 39 10.53 -0.76 41.02
CA ALA A 39 11.22 -0.19 39.88
C ALA A 39 10.14 0.17 38.87
N ALA A 40 10.12 1.43 38.44
CA ALA A 40 9.28 1.85 37.35
C ALA A 40 9.55 0.93 36.15
N ALA A 41 8.50 0.36 35.57
CA ALA A 41 8.63 -0.42 34.36
C ALA A 41 9.37 0.44 33.31
N PRO A 42 10.27 -0.15 32.53
CA PRO A 42 10.96 0.60 31.49
C PRO A 42 9.90 1.27 30.61
N PRO A 43 10.17 2.49 30.09
CA PRO A 43 9.26 3.17 29.19
C PRO A 43 8.93 2.22 28.05
N SER A 44 7.64 2.04 27.74
CA SER A 44 7.23 1.21 26.61
C SER A 44 7.84 1.80 25.35
N ALA A 45 8.34 0.93 24.46
CA ALA A 45 8.83 1.35 23.16
C ALA A 45 7.74 2.15 22.41
N SER A 46 8.15 3.07 21.55
CA SER A 46 7.21 3.77 20.66
C SER A 46 6.44 2.74 19.82
N PRO A 47 5.14 2.94 19.59
CA PRO A 47 4.36 2.00 18.80
C PRO A 47 4.84 1.95 17.36
N GLU A 48 4.81 0.76 16.77
CA GLU A 48 5.28 0.46 15.42
C GLU A 48 4.18 0.77 14.37
N VAL A 49 3.85 2.06 14.22
CA VAL A 49 2.82 2.55 13.29
C VAL A 49 3.47 3.01 11.98
N VAL A 50 2.86 2.65 10.85
CA VAL A 50 3.25 3.07 9.50
C VAL A 50 1.98 3.56 8.76
N PRO A 51 2.00 4.76 8.14
CA PRO A 51 3.01 5.81 8.17
C PRO A 51 3.32 6.31 9.58
N LYS A 52 4.56 6.78 9.78
CA LYS A 52 5.00 7.34 11.06
C LYS A 52 4.21 8.60 11.39
N PRO A 53 3.54 8.64 12.56
CA PRO A 53 2.82 9.83 12.98
C PRO A 53 3.76 11.04 13.21
N VAL A 54 3.22 12.25 12.98
CA VAL A 54 3.93 13.52 13.24
C VAL A 54 4.43 13.61 14.68
N SER A 55 3.62 13.18 15.63
CA SER A 55 4.02 13.17 17.05
C SER A 55 3.39 12.00 17.80
N THR A 56 4.21 11.34 18.62
CA THR A 56 3.77 10.25 19.48
C THR A 56 4.36 10.40 20.87
N THR A 57 3.52 10.46 21.90
CA THR A 57 3.92 10.44 23.29
C THR A 57 3.37 9.19 23.96
N VAL A 58 4.25 8.36 24.53
CA VAL A 58 3.88 7.12 25.20
C VAL A 58 3.56 7.38 26.67
N GLY A 59 2.38 6.90 27.11
CA GLY A 59 1.91 7.00 28.48
C GLY A 59 2.10 5.68 29.25
N VAL A 60 1.59 5.67 30.50
CA VAL A 60 1.65 4.49 31.38
C VAL A 60 0.34 3.69 31.27
N GLY A 61 0.44 2.36 31.17
CA GLY A 61 -0.68 1.44 31.13
C GLY A 61 -1.18 1.13 29.74
N ARG A 62 -2.29 0.42 29.67
CA ARG A 62 -2.90 -0.05 28.40
C ARG A 62 -4.41 0.02 28.49
N PHE A 63 -5.05 0.41 27.39
CA PHE A 63 -6.46 0.16 27.15
C PHE A 63 -6.67 -1.34 26.89
N THR A 64 -7.78 -1.90 27.36
CA THR A 64 -8.17 -3.29 27.05
C THR A 64 -9.59 -3.30 26.49
N LEU A 65 -9.72 -3.73 25.23
CA LEU A 65 -11.00 -3.97 24.59
C LEU A 65 -11.64 -5.23 25.20
N THR A 66 -12.92 -5.19 25.46
CA THR A 66 -13.67 -6.26 26.13
C THR A 66 -15.06 -6.44 25.52
N THR A 67 -15.76 -7.49 25.88
CA THR A 67 -17.16 -7.73 25.48
C THR A 67 -18.14 -6.61 25.91
N ARG A 68 -17.71 -5.71 26.80
CA ARG A 68 -18.51 -4.56 27.26
C ARG A 68 -18.17 -3.25 26.56
N SER A 69 -17.13 -3.25 25.73
CA SER A 69 -16.70 -2.07 24.97
C SER A 69 -17.72 -1.71 23.90
N ARG A 70 -17.87 -0.42 23.66
CA ARG A 70 -18.76 0.17 22.66
C ARG A 70 -17.95 1.12 21.79
N ILE A 71 -18.48 1.43 20.61
CA ILE A 71 -18.00 2.52 19.77
C ILE A 71 -18.99 3.68 19.92
N VAL A 72 -18.53 4.80 20.47
CA VAL A 72 -19.35 5.98 20.75
C VAL A 72 -19.09 7.02 19.67
N VAL A 73 -20.14 7.48 19.00
CA VAL A 73 -20.04 8.52 17.99
C VAL A 73 -20.54 9.87 18.53
N GLY A 74 -19.73 10.91 18.33
CA GLY A 74 -20.06 12.28 18.71
C GLY A 74 -21.04 12.96 17.76
N SER A 75 -21.19 12.44 16.54
CA SER A 75 -22.13 12.92 15.54
C SER A 75 -22.52 11.82 14.57
N THR A 76 -23.63 11.99 13.85
CA THR A 76 -24.07 11.04 12.81
C THR A 76 -23.09 10.92 11.65
N ALA A 77 -22.32 11.96 11.36
CA ALA A 77 -21.28 11.93 10.32
C ALA A 77 -20.10 10.97 10.64
N ALA A 78 -19.88 10.62 11.92
CA ALA A 78 -18.89 9.63 12.32
C ALA A 78 -19.41 8.18 12.25
N THR A 79 -20.71 7.97 12.00
CA THR A 79 -21.32 6.63 12.01
C THR A 79 -20.76 5.68 10.97
N PRO A 80 -20.49 6.09 9.70
CA PRO A 80 -19.87 5.20 8.71
C PRO A 80 -18.50 4.68 9.17
N VAL A 81 -17.64 5.56 9.70
CA VAL A 81 -16.31 5.19 10.23
C VAL A 81 -16.43 4.25 11.44
N ALA A 82 -17.43 4.48 12.29
CA ALA A 82 -17.69 3.58 13.42
C ALA A 82 -18.17 2.19 12.95
N ALA A 83 -18.96 2.14 11.88
CA ALA A 83 -19.41 0.88 11.28
C ALA A 83 -18.25 0.10 10.68
N ASP A 84 -17.34 0.79 9.97
CA ASP A 84 -16.12 0.20 9.43
C ASP A 84 -15.24 -0.37 10.56
N LEU A 85 -14.93 0.42 11.58
CA LEU A 85 -14.18 -0.06 12.75
C LEU A 85 -14.84 -1.27 13.41
N ALA A 86 -16.17 -1.27 13.58
CA ALA A 86 -16.88 -2.40 14.18
C ALA A 86 -16.81 -3.64 13.31
N ALA A 87 -16.98 -3.50 11.99
CA ALA A 87 -16.87 -4.59 11.02
C ALA A 87 -15.47 -5.21 11.03
N TYR A 88 -14.45 -4.38 11.14
CA TYR A 88 -13.06 -4.81 11.22
C TYR A 88 -12.72 -5.57 12.53
N LEU A 89 -13.17 -5.08 13.68
CA LEU A 89 -12.80 -5.67 14.98
C LEU A 89 -13.59 -6.95 15.34
N ARG A 90 -14.80 -7.11 14.82
CA ARG A 90 -15.70 -8.20 15.21
C ARG A 90 -15.22 -9.60 14.85
N PRO A 91 -14.66 -9.89 13.68
CA PRO A 91 -14.23 -11.24 13.32
C PRO A 91 -13.24 -11.83 14.33
N ALA A 92 -12.14 -11.14 14.57
CA ALA A 92 -11.09 -11.62 15.46
C ALA A 92 -11.49 -11.60 16.94
N THR A 93 -12.27 -10.62 17.38
CA THR A 93 -12.61 -10.47 18.80
C THR A 93 -13.83 -11.28 19.21
N GLY A 94 -14.79 -11.50 18.31
CA GLY A 94 -16.12 -12.04 18.61
C GLY A 94 -16.99 -11.07 19.45
N TYR A 95 -16.58 -9.81 19.63
CA TYR A 95 -17.29 -8.84 20.44
C TYR A 95 -18.36 -8.11 19.63
N GLN A 96 -19.50 -7.80 20.25
CA GLN A 96 -20.61 -7.12 19.59
C GLN A 96 -20.29 -5.66 19.20
N LEU A 97 -19.51 -4.96 20.01
CA LEU A 97 -19.07 -3.58 19.81
C LEU A 97 -20.21 -2.67 19.31
N PRO A 98 -21.28 -2.49 20.10
CA PRO A 98 -22.42 -1.70 19.65
C PRO A 98 -22.01 -0.25 19.40
N ILE A 99 -22.51 0.32 18.28
CA ILE A 99 -22.33 1.73 17.94
C ILE A 99 -23.44 2.51 18.61
N VAL A 100 -23.07 3.50 19.43
CA VAL A 100 -24.01 4.31 20.21
C VAL A 100 -23.65 5.80 20.15
N SER A 101 -24.64 6.66 20.33
CA SER A 101 -24.45 8.10 20.56
C SER A 101 -24.59 8.44 22.04
N GLY A 102 -24.05 9.59 22.47
CA GLY A 102 -24.18 10.11 23.83
C GLY A 102 -22.93 9.93 24.70
N ASN A 103 -23.12 9.78 26.01
CA ASN A 103 -22.01 9.78 26.96
C ASN A 103 -21.14 8.50 26.87
N SER A 104 -19.83 8.71 26.77
CA SER A 104 -18.85 7.63 26.81
C SER A 104 -18.64 7.12 28.24
N ARG A 105 -18.25 5.85 28.37
CA ARG A 105 -17.92 5.15 29.61
C ARG A 105 -16.48 4.64 29.55
N ALA A 106 -16.03 4.09 30.66
CA ALA A 106 -14.78 3.35 30.67
C ALA A 106 -14.85 2.17 29.67
N ARG A 107 -13.73 1.93 28.95
CA ARG A 107 -13.54 0.89 27.92
C ARG A 107 -14.26 1.15 26.58
N ASP A 108 -14.79 2.35 26.37
CA ASP A 108 -15.32 2.75 25.06
C ASP A 108 -14.21 3.22 24.13
N ILE A 109 -14.45 3.06 22.81
CA ILE A 109 -13.74 3.77 21.74
C ILE A 109 -14.65 4.91 21.31
N VAL A 110 -14.13 6.14 21.29
CA VAL A 110 -14.90 7.35 20.97
C VAL A 110 -14.39 7.96 19.67
N LEU A 111 -15.30 8.19 18.73
CA LEU A 111 -15.03 8.88 17.48
C LEU A 111 -15.80 10.21 17.48
N GLN A 112 -15.08 11.32 17.45
CA GLN A 112 -15.70 12.64 17.54
C GLN A 112 -15.12 13.63 16.54
N LEU A 113 -15.98 14.40 15.91
CA LEU A 113 -15.57 15.54 15.10
C LEU A 113 -15.32 16.75 16.01
N GLY A 114 -14.21 17.45 15.73
CA GLY A 114 -13.79 18.62 16.49
C GLY A 114 -12.63 19.33 15.79
N LYS A 115 -12.19 20.45 16.34
CA LYS A 115 -11.06 21.24 15.80
C LYS A 115 -9.94 21.34 16.83
N PRO A 116 -9.16 20.27 17.07
CA PRO A 116 -8.02 20.32 17.97
C PRO A 116 -6.99 21.35 17.47
N ALA A 117 -6.48 22.17 18.39
CA ALA A 117 -5.45 23.18 18.04
C ALA A 117 -4.19 22.54 17.43
N ALA A 118 -3.87 21.30 17.85
CA ALA A 118 -2.74 20.55 17.31
C ALA A 118 -2.86 20.22 15.80
N LEU A 119 -4.06 20.28 15.22
CA LEU A 119 -4.32 20.04 13.79
C LEU A 119 -4.39 21.35 12.97
N GLN A 120 -4.02 22.50 13.52
CA GLN A 120 -3.98 23.74 12.73
C GLN A 120 -3.03 23.70 11.51
N PRO A 121 -1.92 22.95 11.51
CA PRO A 121 -1.08 22.77 10.32
C PRO A 121 -1.72 21.94 9.21
N ASP A 122 -2.71 21.09 9.54
CA ASP A 122 -3.39 20.25 8.55
C ASP A 122 -4.31 21.08 7.65
N THR A 123 -4.03 21.05 6.35
CA THR A 123 -4.83 21.72 5.32
C THR A 123 -5.72 20.75 4.51
N THR A 124 -5.58 19.44 4.76
CA THR A 124 -6.27 18.39 4.00
C THR A 124 -7.58 17.95 4.65
N GLY A 125 -7.66 18.09 5.98
CA GLY A 125 -8.76 17.56 6.79
C GLY A 125 -8.60 16.07 7.12
N GLU A 126 -7.47 15.46 6.79
CA GLU A 126 -7.16 14.06 7.07
C GLU A 126 -6.48 13.88 8.45
N GLY A 127 -6.07 14.97 9.08
CA GLY A 127 -5.42 14.94 10.39
C GLY A 127 -6.36 14.51 11.52
N TYR A 128 -5.75 13.87 12.53
CA TYR A 128 -6.44 13.42 13.74
C TYR A 128 -5.55 13.54 14.99
N VAL A 129 -6.21 13.57 16.14
CA VAL A 129 -5.60 13.37 17.47
C VAL A 129 -6.16 12.09 18.05
N LEU A 130 -5.28 11.15 18.45
CA LEU A 130 -5.63 9.90 19.09
C LEU A 130 -5.10 9.88 20.51
N ASP A 131 -6.02 9.77 21.48
CA ASP A 131 -5.73 9.63 22.89
C ASP A 131 -6.14 8.24 23.37
N ALA A 132 -5.17 7.39 23.71
CA ALA A 132 -5.41 6.10 24.34
C ALA A 132 -4.94 6.12 25.80
N SER A 133 -5.81 5.75 26.70
CA SER A 133 -5.56 5.64 28.14
C SER A 133 -6.12 4.31 28.66
N PRO A 134 -5.78 3.83 29.87
CA PRO A 134 -6.37 2.60 30.42
C PRO A 134 -7.90 2.62 30.50
N SER A 135 -8.50 3.81 30.47
CA SER A 135 -9.96 3.96 30.58
C SER A 135 -10.66 4.04 29.22
N ARG A 136 -10.03 4.56 28.17
CA ARG A 136 -10.71 4.89 26.91
C ARG A 136 -9.71 5.14 25.78
N VAL A 137 -10.18 4.92 24.55
CA VAL A 137 -9.53 5.43 23.32
C VAL A 137 -10.43 6.50 22.72
N THR A 138 -9.87 7.63 22.33
CA THR A 138 -10.60 8.73 21.66
C THR A 138 -9.86 9.13 20.40
N VAL A 139 -10.56 9.22 19.29
CA VAL A 139 -10.07 9.84 18.05
C VAL A 139 -10.87 11.12 17.82
N THR A 140 -10.17 12.23 17.65
CA THR A 140 -10.76 13.53 17.33
C THR A 140 -10.18 14.04 16.01
N ALA A 141 -11.02 14.36 15.04
CA ALA A 141 -10.61 14.86 13.73
C ALA A 141 -11.55 15.96 13.24
N THR A 142 -11.11 16.75 12.25
CA THR A 142 -11.94 17.81 11.68
C THR A 142 -12.99 17.27 10.71
N THR A 143 -12.72 16.14 10.09
CA THR A 143 -13.59 15.48 9.09
C THR A 143 -13.76 13.98 9.39
N PRO A 144 -14.74 13.31 8.77
CA PRO A 144 -14.84 11.85 8.81
C PRO A 144 -13.61 11.14 8.22
N HIS A 145 -12.92 11.73 7.22
CA HIS A 145 -11.69 11.18 6.65
C HIS A 145 -10.58 11.09 7.71
N GLY A 146 -10.33 12.18 8.44
CA GLY A 146 -9.36 12.12 9.53
C GLY A 146 -9.74 11.15 10.66
N LEU A 147 -11.05 10.91 10.91
CA LEU A 147 -11.47 9.84 11.82
C LEU A 147 -11.11 8.46 11.27
N PHE A 148 -11.27 8.24 9.97
CA PHE A 148 -10.90 7.00 9.30
C PHE A 148 -9.39 6.73 9.42
N ASP A 149 -8.53 7.73 9.17
CA ASP A 149 -7.09 7.61 9.30
C ASP A 149 -6.65 7.32 10.75
N GLY A 150 -7.33 7.93 11.72
CA GLY A 150 -7.15 7.60 13.13
C GLY A 150 -7.58 6.17 13.47
N VAL A 151 -8.60 5.64 12.81
CA VAL A 151 -9.03 4.23 12.94
C VAL A 151 -7.97 3.29 12.36
N GLN A 152 -7.34 3.61 11.22
CA GLN A 152 -6.24 2.81 10.70
C GLN A 152 -5.06 2.74 11.70
N THR A 153 -4.82 3.82 12.44
CA THR A 153 -3.84 3.82 13.53
C THR A 153 -4.28 2.96 14.70
N ILE A 154 -5.56 2.97 15.11
CA ILE A 154 -6.08 2.03 16.13
C ILE A 154 -5.83 0.57 15.73
N ARG A 155 -6.06 0.22 14.46
CA ARG A 155 -5.78 -1.12 13.93
C ARG A 155 -4.34 -1.54 14.21
N GLN A 156 -3.38 -0.67 13.89
CA GLN A 156 -1.95 -0.96 14.04
C GLN A 156 -1.49 -0.96 15.51
N LEU A 157 -2.17 -0.24 16.40
CA LEU A 157 -1.90 -0.24 17.84
C LEU A 157 -2.40 -1.50 18.55
N LEU A 158 -3.35 -2.23 17.97
CA LEU A 158 -3.82 -3.54 18.46
C LEU A 158 -2.83 -4.64 18.06
N PRO A 159 -2.80 -5.78 18.79
CA PRO A 159 -2.05 -6.95 18.37
C PRO A 159 -2.36 -7.36 16.93
N VAL A 160 -1.37 -7.86 16.18
CA VAL A 160 -1.51 -8.18 14.75
C VAL A 160 -2.66 -9.14 14.46
N TRP A 161 -2.97 -10.05 15.38
CA TRP A 161 -4.08 -11.01 15.25
C TRP A 161 -5.46 -10.38 15.18
N ILE A 162 -5.58 -9.07 15.38
CA ILE A 162 -6.84 -8.34 15.12
C ILE A 162 -7.23 -8.39 13.63
N ASP A 163 -6.27 -8.60 12.74
CA ASP A 163 -6.46 -8.75 11.30
C ASP A 163 -6.92 -10.17 10.89
N SER A 164 -7.02 -11.10 11.86
CA SER A 164 -7.53 -12.45 11.60
C SER A 164 -9.01 -12.43 11.19
N PRO A 165 -9.39 -13.13 10.10
CA PRO A 165 -10.80 -13.27 9.71
C PRO A 165 -11.58 -14.22 10.63
N THR A 166 -10.91 -14.88 11.57
CA THR A 166 -11.48 -15.85 12.51
C THR A 166 -11.26 -15.43 13.95
N LEU A 167 -12.07 -16.02 14.86
CA LEU A 167 -12.01 -15.73 16.29
C LEU A 167 -10.65 -16.09 16.88
N GLU A 168 -10.06 -15.13 17.61
CA GLU A 168 -8.78 -15.25 18.29
C GLU A 168 -8.93 -14.95 19.80
N PRO A 169 -8.08 -15.53 20.67
CA PRO A 169 -8.26 -15.41 22.12
C PRO A 169 -7.91 -14.03 22.71
N GLY A 170 -7.17 -13.18 21.98
CA GLY A 170 -6.65 -11.91 22.53
C GLY A 170 -5.44 -12.13 23.44
N PRO A 171 -5.12 -11.23 24.37
CA PRO A 171 -5.87 -10.03 24.77
C PRO A 171 -5.77 -8.87 23.77
N TRP A 172 -6.85 -8.12 23.63
CA TRP A 172 -6.94 -6.97 22.72
C TRP A 172 -6.57 -5.69 23.47
N THR A 173 -5.31 -5.30 23.39
CA THR A 173 -4.78 -4.16 24.18
C THR A 173 -4.13 -3.12 23.29
N ILE A 174 -4.34 -1.83 23.64
CA ILE A 174 -3.70 -0.68 23.01
C ILE A 174 -2.82 -0.01 24.06
N PRO A 175 -1.54 0.29 23.81
CA PRO A 175 -0.70 1.04 24.73
C PRO A 175 -1.29 2.44 25.00
N SER A 176 -1.08 2.98 26.19
CA SER A 176 -1.44 4.39 26.45
C SER A 176 -0.55 5.29 25.62
N VAL A 177 -1.15 6.07 24.71
CA VAL A 177 -0.44 6.98 23.80
C VAL A 177 -1.25 8.23 23.55
N HIS A 178 -0.57 9.33 23.26
CA HIS A 178 -1.11 10.54 22.65
C HIS A 178 -0.43 10.71 21.30
N ILE A 179 -1.20 10.70 20.22
CA ILE A 179 -0.74 10.83 18.84
C ILE A 179 -1.39 12.05 18.22
N VAL A 180 -0.58 12.91 17.58
CA VAL A 180 -1.03 13.97 16.67
C VAL A 180 -0.47 13.63 15.30
N ASP A 181 -1.36 13.56 14.30
CA ASP A 181 -0.97 13.10 12.99
C ASP A 181 -1.76 13.80 11.87
N TYR A 182 -1.09 14.09 10.76
CA TYR A 182 -1.64 14.67 9.55
C TYR A 182 -0.67 14.49 8.38
N PRO A 183 -1.16 14.44 7.11
CA PRO A 183 -0.32 14.18 5.97
C PRO A 183 0.56 15.39 5.57
N ARG A 184 1.74 15.07 5.00
CA ARG A 184 2.62 16.04 4.33
C ARG A 184 1.99 16.55 3.04
N TYR A 185 1.42 15.65 2.23
CA TYR A 185 0.83 15.95 0.94
C TYR A 185 -0.64 15.52 0.88
N ALA A 186 -1.43 16.24 0.11
CA ALA A 186 -2.85 15.96 -0.08
C ALA A 186 -3.12 14.73 -0.98
N TYR A 187 -2.18 14.36 -1.85
CA TYR A 187 -2.32 13.27 -2.79
C TYR A 187 -1.35 12.13 -2.43
N ARG A 188 -1.87 10.93 -2.26
CA ARG A 188 -1.10 9.70 -2.05
C ARG A 188 -1.77 8.61 -2.87
N GLY A 189 -1.23 8.41 -4.07
CA GLY A 189 -1.84 7.56 -5.10
C GLY A 189 -1.21 6.17 -5.20
N VAL A 190 -2.03 5.25 -5.68
CA VAL A 190 -1.61 4.04 -6.35
C VAL A 190 -2.29 3.98 -7.70
N MET A 191 -1.52 3.92 -8.78
CA MET A 191 -2.04 3.67 -10.12
C MET A 191 -2.07 2.16 -10.36
N LEU A 192 -3.10 1.68 -11.03
CA LEU A 192 -3.22 0.30 -11.49
C LEU A 192 -3.61 0.29 -12.96
N ASP A 193 -2.75 -0.29 -13.77
CA ASP A 193 -3.01 -0.57 -15.18
C ASP A 193 -3.83 -1.85 -15.32
N ILE A 194 -5.07 -1.70 -15.79
CA ILE A 194 -5.95 -2.82 -16.14
C ILE A 194 -6.09 -3.00 -17.66
N ALA A 195 -5.40 -2.16 -18.44
CA ALA A 195 -5.43 -2.21 -19.89
C ALA A 195 -4.50 -3.28 -20.45
N ARG A 196 -3.25 -3.36 -19.96
CA ARG A 196 -2.26 -4.36 -20.41
C ARG A 196 -2.65 -5.77 -19.99
N HIS A 197 -3.12 -5.95 -18.74
CA HIS A 197 -3.80 -7.18 -18.31
C HIS A 197 -5.06 -6.85 -17.53
N PHE A 198 -6.16 -7.49 -17.90
CA PHE A 198 -7.45 -7.26 -17.27
C PHE A 198 -7.46 -7.67 -15.80
N GLN A 199 -7.90 -6.77 -14.93
CA GLN A 199 -8.16 -7.04 -13.51
C GLN A 199 -9.67 -6.97 -13.22
N THR A 200 -10.17 -7.90 -12.40
CA THR A 200 -11.59 -7.90 -12.02
C THR A 200 -11.90 -6.76 -11.04
N PRO A 201 -13.17 -6.27 -10.99
CA PRO A 201 -13.58 -5.29 -9.97
C PRO A 201 -13.26 -5.74 -8.54
N ALA A 202 -13.41 -7.02 -8.24
CA ALA A 202 -13.10 -7.59 -6.92
C ALA A 202 -11.60 -7.51 -6.58
N ALA A 203 -10.71 -7.73 -7.56
CA ALA A 203 -9.27 -7.59 -7.36
C ALA A 203 -8.90 -6.14 -7.05
N VAL A 204 -9.51 -5.18 -7.75
CA VAL A 204 -9.26 -3.76 -7.52
C VAL A 204 -9.81 -3.30 -6.16
N MET A 205 -10.99 -3.78 -5.75
CA MET A 205 -11.53 -3.52 -4.42
C MET A 205 -10.61 -4.06 -3.31
N SER A 206 -10.00 -5.24 -3.51
CA SER A 206 -9.00 -5.78 -2.56
C SER A 206 -7.77 -4.88 -2.44
N LEU A 207 -7.27 -4.33 -3.55
CA LEU A 207 -6.16 -3.37 -3.51
C LEU A 207 -6.56 -2.08 -2.75
N ILE A 208 -7.79 -1.58 -2.94
CA ILE A 208 -8.32 -0.43 -2.20
C ILE A 208 -8.31 -0.69 -0.69
N ASP A 209 -8.80 -1.87 -0.24
CA ASP A 209 -8.83 -2.26 1.16
C ASP A 209 -7.43 -2.25 1.79
N GLN A 210 -6.45 -2.79 1.07
CA GLN A 210 -5.07 -2.88 1.52
C GLN A 210 -4.36 -1.52 1.50
N ALA A 211 -4.51 -0.73 0.45
CA ALA A 211 -3.86 0.58 0.30
C ALA A 211 -4.41 1.60 1.31
N SER A 212 -5.73 1.66 1.51
CA SER A 212 -6.38 2.56 2.46
C SER A 212 -5.97 2.30 3.91
N ALA A 213 -5.59 1.06 4.25
CA ALA A 213 -5.06 0.71 5.57
C ALA A 213 -3.76 1.45 5.92
N TYR A 214 -3.04 1.94 4.91
CA TYR A 214 -1.81 2.74 5.02
C TYR A 214 -2.03 4.20 4.59
N LYS A 215 -3.28 4.68 4.60
CA LYS A 215 -3.66 6.08 4.34
C LYS A 215 -3.36 6.56 2.91
N VAL A 216 -3.31 5.64 1.94
CA VAL A 216 -3.40 5.98 0.51
C VAL A 216 -4.83 6.44 0.23
N ASN A 217 -5.00 7.54 -0.51
CA ASN A 217 -6.31 8.19 -0.69
C ASN A 217 -6.77 8.30 -2.16
N THR A 218 -5.96 7.85 -3.11
CA THR A 218 -6.32 7.88 -4.53
C THR A 218 -5.98 6.55 -5.21
N LEU A 219 -6.95 5.97 -5.89
CA LEU A 219 -6.74 4.97 -6.93
C LEU A 219 -6.74 5.68 -8.27
N HIS A 220 -5.61 5.71 -8.94
CA HIS A 220 -5.50 6.10 -10.33
C HIS A 220 -5.69 4.85 -11.19
N LEU A 221 -6.71 4.83 -12.03
CA LEU A 221 -7.12 3.65 -12.79
C LEU A 221 -6.86 3.87 -14.28
N HIS A 222 -5.79 3.26 -14.79
CA HIS A 222 -5.41 3.27 -16.20
C HIS A 222 -6.28 2.24 -16.96
N VAL A 223 -7.33 2.74 -17.65
CA VAL A 223 -8.42 1.88 -18.18
C VAL A 223 -8.30 1.60 -19.67
N SER A 224 -7.38 2.28 -20.37
CA SER A 224 -7.15 2.07 -21.78
C SER A 224 -5.69 2.22 -22.15
N ASP A 225 -5.24 1.39 -23.09
CA ASP A 225 -3.92 1.44 -23.70
C ASP A 225 -3.95 0.70 -25.05
N ASP A 226 -2.82 0.45 -25.65
CA ASP A 226 -2.68 -0.25 -26.93
C ASP A 226 -3.30 -1.65 -26.92
N GLN A 227 -3.29 -2.33 -25.77
CA GLN A 227 -3.74 -3.73 -25.61
C GLN A 227 -5.16 -3.88 -25.08
N GLY A 228 -5.78 -2.79 -24.61
CA GLY A 228 -7.12 -2.93 -24.03
C GLY A 228 -7.84 -1.62 -23.75
N PHE A 229 -9.18 -1.64 -23.95
CA PHE A 229 -10.10 -0.65 -23.45
C PHE A 229 -11.12 -1.32 -22.52
N ARG A 230 -11.19 -0.94 -21.25
CA ARG A 230 -11.76 -1.81 -20.20
C ARG A 230 -13.10 -1.37 -19.62
N ILE A 231 -13.70 -0.25 -20.06
CA ILE A 231 -14.97 0.27 -19.50
C ILE A 231 -16.00 0.48 -20.59
N VAL A 232 -17.22 0.00 -20.39
CA VAL A 232 -18.34 0.21 -21.33
C VAL A 232 -18.65 1.70 -21.48
N ILE A 233 -18.62 2.19 -22.72
CA ILE A 233 -19.02 3.55 -23.10
C ILE A 233 -20.29 3.46 -23.94
N ASN A 234 -21.39 4.05 -23.47
CA ASN A 234 -22.65 4.07 -24.20
C ASN A 234 -22.47 4.84 -25.52
N GLY A 235 -22.96 4.25 -26.60
CA GLY A 235 -22.81 4.77 -27.95
C GLY A 235 -21.59 4.21 -28.71
N PHE A 236 -20.65 3.56 -28.02
CA PHE A 236 -19.43 2.98 -28.61
C PHE A 236 -19.22 1.53 -28.12
N PRO A 237 -20.07 0.58 -28.54
CA PRO A 237 -20.02 -0.79 -28.04
C PRO A 237 -18.73 -1.52 -28.45
N ASN A 238 -18.13 -1.15 -29.60
CA ASN A 238 -16.92 -1.77 -30.10
C ASN A 238 -15.69 -1.49 -29.22
N LEU A 239 -15.65 -0.38 -28.47
CA LEU A 239 -14.58 -0.11 -27.51
C LEU A 239 -14.37 -1.27 -26.54
N THR A 240 -15.44 -2.00 -26.17
CA THR A 240 -15.33 -3.20 -25.33
C THR A 240 -15.55 -4.49 -26.09
N ALA A 241 -16.47 -4.55 -27.07
CA ALA A 241 -16.71 -5.78 -27.83
C ALA A 241 -15.47 -6.22 -28.65
N ILE A 242 -14.69 -5.28 -29.10
CA ILE A 242 -13.44 -5.49 -29.86
C ILE A 242 -12.22 -5.09 -28.99
N GLY A 243 -12.21 -3.88 -28.44
CA GLY A 243 -11.07 -3.30 -27.72
C GLY A 243 -10.72 -3.97 -26.39
N SER A 244 -11.49 -4.95 -25.91
CA SER A 244 -11.22 -5.66 -24.66
C SER A 244 -10.94 -7.16 -24.81
N ILE A 245 -10.84 -7.67 -26.04
CA ILE A 245 -10.78 -9.14 -26.27
C ILE A 245 -9.49 -9.78 -25.78
N GLY A 246 -8.41 -9.03 -25.64
CA GLY A 246 -7.10 -9.54 -25.29
C GLY A 246 -6.34 -8.67 -24.29
N SER A 247 -5.13 -9.11 -24.01
CA SER A 247 -4.13 -8.51 -23.13
C SER A 247 -2.74 -8.74 -23.72
N VAL A 248 -1.68 -8.23 -23.08
CA VAL A 248 -0.31 -8.60 -23.42
C VAL A 248 -0.14 -10.11 -23.35
N GLY A 249 0.57 -10.69 -24.30
CA GLY A 249 0.85 -12.13 -24.33
C GLY A 249 1.99 -12.50 -23.40
N THR A 250 1.72 -13.24 -22.33
CA THR A 250 2.75 -13.71 -21.40
C THR A 250 3.74 -14.70 -22.03
N ASP A 251 3.35 -15.36 -23.11
CA ASP A 251 4.21 -16.26 -23.89
C ASP A 251 4.97 -15.55 -25.03
N GLY A 252 4.74 -14.23 -25.22
CA GLY A 252 5.30 -13.42 -26.29
C GLY A 252 4.84 -13.81 -27.70
N ARG A 253 3.77 -14.62 -27.83
CA ARG A 253 3.29 -15.17 -29.11
C ARG A 253 1.79 -15.03 -29.32
N THR A 254 1.04 -15.18 -28.25
CA THR A 254 -0.43 -15.16 -28.28
C THR A 254 -0.96 -14.18 -27.25
N MET A 255 -2.05 -13.51 -27.63
CA MET A 255 -2.78 -12.61 -26.75
C MET A 255 -3.32 -13.37 -25.54
N ASP A 256 -3.07 -12.87 -24.31
CA ASP A 256 -3.73 -13.39 -23.13
C ASP A 256 -5.22 -12.94 -23.09
N PRO A 257 -6.08 -13.62 -22.34
CA PRO A 257 -7.48 -13.24 -22.23
C PRO A 257 -7.66 -11.82 -21.71
N GLY A 258 -8.53 -11.05 -22.36
CA GLY A 258 -8.95 -9.73 -21.91
C GLY A 258 -10.21 -9.77 -21.06
N GLY A 259 -10.88 -8.64 -20.99
CA GLY A 259 -12.12 -8.43 -20.26
C GLY A 259 -12.47 -6.96 -20.15
N PHE A 260 -13.65 -6.66 -19.63
CA PHE A 260 -14.09 -5.29 -19.41
C PHE A 260 -15.06 -5.20 -18.23
N TRP A 261 -15.24 -4.00 -17.73
CA TRP A 261 -16.24 -3.67 -16.72
C TRP A 261 -17.45 -3.02 -17.36
N THR A 262 -18.62 -3.36 -16.87
CA THR A 262 -19.82 -2.57 -17.10
C THR A 262 -19.72 -1.23 -16.34
N GLN A 263 -20.55 -0.26 -16.71
CA GLN A 263 -20.65 0.98 -15.93
C GLN A 263 -21.13 0.74 -14.48
N ALA A 264 -21.85 -0.34 -14.24
CA ALA A 264 -22.26 -0.73 -12.89
C ALA A 264 -21.06 -1.23 -12.07
N ASP A 265 -20.17 -2.03 -12.68
CA ASP A 265 -18.93 -2.49 -12.03
C ASP A 265 -18.03 -1.32 -11.67
N TYR A 266 -17.81 -0.38 -12.61
CA TYR A 266 -17.01 0.82 -12.35
C TYR A 266 -17.58 1.64 -11.19
N LYS A 267 -18.91 1.89 -11.19
CA LYS A 267 -19.58 2.60 -10.08
C LYS A 267 -19.49 1.86 -8.76
N ALA A 268 -19.50 0.52 -8.77
CA ALA A 268 -19.32 -0.27 -7.56
C ALA A 268 -17.91 -0.10 -6.98
N VAL A 269 -16.87 -0.08 -7.82
CA VAL A 269 -15.49 0.21 -7.40
C VAL A 269 -15.38 1.63 -6.85
N VAL A 270 -15.96 2.62 -7.50
CA VAL A 270 -15.98 4.02 -7.03
C VAL A 270 -16.68 4.14 -5.66
N ALA A 271 -17.81 3.46 -5.48
CA ALA A 271 -18.53 3.46 -4.21
C ALA A 271 -17.74 2.76 -3.08
N HIS A 272 -17.06 1.66 -3.41
CA HIS A 272 -16.19 0.94 -2.48
C HIS A 272 -15.00 1.83 -2.04
N ALA A 273 -14.32 2.46 -2.98
CA ALA A 273 -13.25 3.40 -2.69
C ALA A 273 -13.72 4.56 -1.79
N ALA A 274 -14.87 5.14 -2.09
CA ALA A 274 -15.46 6.22 -1.30
C ALA A 274 -15.78 5.81 0.15
N ALA A 275 -16.16 4.54 0.38
CA ALA A 275 -16.36 3.99 1.72
C ALA A 275 -15.05 3.91 2.52
N HIS A 276 -13.91 3.83 1.84
CA HIS A 276 -12.55 3.82 2.39
C HIS A 276 -11.86 5.19 2.26
N PHE A 277 -12.61 6.25 2.00
CA PHE A 277 -12.11 7.62 1.80
C PHE A 277 -11.06 7.75 0.69
N MET A 278 -11.08 6.84 -0.28
CA MET A 278 -10.29 6.94 -1.50
C MET A 278 -11.14 7.48 -2.65
N THR A 279 -10.51 8.24 -3.55
CA THR A 279 -11.09 8.64 -4.84
C THR A 279 -10.61 7.71 -5.94
N VAL A 280 -11.44 7.48 -6.97
CA VAL A 280 -11.04 6.77 -8.19
C VAL A 280 -10.91 7.79 -9.30
N MET A 281 -9.70 7.97 -9.81
CA MET A 281 -9.39 8.84 -10.94
C MET A 281 -9.19 7.96 -12.18
N PRO A 282 -10.03 8.09 -13.22
CA PRO A 282 -9.82 7.36 -14.47
C PRO A 282 -8.76 8.05 -15.31
N GLU A 283 -7.95 7.25 -15.98
CA GLU A 283 -7.06 7.65 -17.05
C GLU A 283 -7.48 6.97 -18.35
N VAL A 284 -7.59 7.75 -19.40
CA VAL A 284 -7.61 7.30 -20.79
C VAL A 284 -6.48 8.01 -21.50
N ASP A 285 -5.41 7.28 -21.72
CA ASP A 285 -4.20 7.84 -22.29
C ASP A 285 -4.41 8.29 -23.73
N THR A 286 -3.97 9.50 -24.06
CA THR A 286 -4.11 10.16 -25.35
C THR A 286 -2.96 11.15 -25.58
N PRO A 287 -2.56 11.43 -26.83
CA PRO A 287 -2.97 10.81 -28.10
C PRO A 287 -2.28 9.50 -28.42
N GLY A 288 -1.23 9.12 -27.70
CA GLY A 288 -0.57 7.82 -27.79
C GLY A 288 -1.36 6.72 -27.11
N HIS A 289 -0.83 5.49 -27.07
CA HIS A 289 -1.39 4.37 -26.30
C HIS A 289 -2.87 4.06 -26.65
N ASN A 290 -3.27 4.26 -27.91
CA ASN A 290 -4.67 4.21 -28.32
C ASN A 290 -5.00 3.11 -29.34
N ASN A 291 -4.13 2.13 -29.53
CA ASN A 291 -4.36 1.11 -30.55
C ASN A 291 -5.67 0.35 -30.30
N ALA A 292 -6.03 0.05 -29.04
CA ALA A 292 -7.30 -0.61 -28.73
C ALA A 292 -8.52 0.23 -29.16
N ILE A 293 -8.51 1.56 -28.95
CA ILE A 293 -9.56 2.46 -29.43
C ILE A 293 -9.57 2.47 -30.97
N ILE A 294 -8.40 2.60 -31.60
CA ILE A 294 -8.27 2.70 -33.04
C ILE A 294 -8.76 1.41 -33.72
N VAL A 295 -8.28 0.24 -33.31
CA VAL A 295 -8.72 -1.05 -33.86
C VAL A 295 -10.21 -1.27 -33.68
N SER A 296 -10.78 -0.81 -32.58
CA SER A 296 -12.21 -0.95 -32.26
C SER A 296 -13.09 -0.17 -33.23
N GLU A 297 -12.74 1.09 -33.52
CA GLU A 297 -13.61 2.01 -34.21
C GLU A 297 -13.23 2.23 -35.69
N TYR A 298 -12.02 1.83 -36.11
CA TYR A 298 -11.48 2.05 -37.46
C TYR A 298 -12.39 1.59 -38.59
N ASN A 299 -13.10 0.48 -38.43
CA ASN A 299 -14.00 -0.09 -39.43
C ASN A 299 -15.48 0.07 -39.09
N ASP A 300 -15.83 0.83 -38.04
CA ASP A 300 -17.24 0.97 -37.64
C ASP A 300 -17.98 2.03 -38.49
N THR A 301 -18.28 1.63 -39.71
CA THR A 301 -19.11 2.44 -40.62
C THR A 301 -20.59 2.42 -40.27
N THR A 302 -21.00 1.65 -39.26
CA THR A 302 -22.41 1.47 -38.86
C THR A 302 -22.80 2.33 -37.66
N ASN A 303 -21.82 2.85 -36.92
CA ASN A 303 -22.09 3.70 -35.77
C ASN A 303 -22.66 5.06 -36.23
N PRO A 304 -23.91 5.39 -35.87
CA PRO A 304 -24.53 6.63 -36.32
C PRO A 304 -23.93 7.91 -35.70
N LEU A 305 -23.05 7.77 -34.69
CA LEU A 305 -22.33 8.88 -34.07
C LEU A 305 -21.09 9.28 -34.86
N LEU A 306 -20.55 8.38 -35.71
CA LEU A 306 -19.40 8.64 -36.54
C LEU A 306 -19.83 9.21 -37.91
N ASN A 307 -18.99 10.03 -38.51
CA ASN A 307 -19.30 10.74 -39.76
C ASN A 307 -19.16 9.88 -41.04
N GLY A 308 -19.07 8.57 -40.93
CA GLY A 308 -18.93 7.63 -42.04
C GLY A 308 -17.50 7.45 -42.56
N HIS A 309 -16.51 8.12 -41.98
CA HIS A 309 -15.08 7.98 -42.24
C HIS A 309 -14.30 7.61 -40.97
N PRO A 310 -14.63 6.48 -40.30
CA PRO A 310 -14.01 6.14 -39.02
C PRO A 310 -12.48 5.91 -39.13
N GLN A 311 -11.94 5.67 -40.32
CA GLN A 311 -10.52 5.53 -40.58
C GLN A 311 -9.69 6.78 -40.28
N ASP A 312 -10.33 7.95 -40.27
CA ASP A 312 -9.69 9.26 -40.04
C ASP A 312 -9.11 9.41 -38.63
N ILE A 313 -9.49 8.53 -37.68
CA ILE A 313 -8.97 8.57 -36.32
C ILE A 313 -7.53 8.07 -36.22
N ASN A 314 -7.03 7.34 -37.23
CA ASN A 314 -5.76 6.61 -37.14
C ASN A 314 -4.57 7.43 -37.68
N CYS A 315 -3.73 7.89 -36.78
CA CYS A 315 -2.41 8.48 -37.07
C CYS A 315 -1.23 7.56 -36.70
N SER A 316 -1.48 6.29 -36.43
CA SER A 316 -0.48 5.30 -36.05
C SER A 316 0.45 4.92 -37.22
N VAL A 317 1.55 4.24 -36.87
CA VAL A 317 2.49 3.66 -37.86
C VAL A 317 1.78 2.67 -38.78
N ASN A 318 0.88 1.86 -38.24
CA ASN A 318 0.15 0.82 -38.97
C ASN A 318 -1.18 1.34 -39.50
N ASN A 319 -1.37 1.23 -40.83
CA ASN A 319 -2.62 1.55 -41.50
C ASN A 319 -2.89 0.50 -42.63
N PRO A 320 -3.90 -0.38 -42.49
CA PRO A 320 -4.84 -0.47 -41.39
C PRO A 320 -4.23 -0.89 -40.05
N PRO A 321 -4.83 -0.48 -38.91
CA PRO A 321 -4.34 -0.83 -37.57
C PRO A 321 -4.49 -2.34 -37.33
N GLN A 322 -3.59 -2.89 -36.53
CA GLN A 322 -3.58 -4.30 -36.16
C GLN A 322 -3.48 -4.43 -34.66
N TRP A 323 -4.05 -5.50 -34.13
CA TRP A 323 -3.84 -5.85 -32.73
C TRP A 323 -2.36 -6.07 -32.44
N ASN A 324 -1.92 -5.46 -31.33
CA ASN A 324 -0.60 -5.70 -30.75
C ASN A 324 -0.79 -6.28 -29.35
N PHE A 325 -0.20 -7.43 -29.11
CA PHE A 325 -0.20 -8.13 -27.83
C PHE A 325 1.17 -8.11 -27.14
N THR A 326 2.11 -7.30 -27.67
CA THR A 326 3.39 -7.05 -27.01
C THR A 326 3.28 -5.88 -26.04
N GLY A 327 4.33 -5.65 -25.23
CA GLY A 327 4.47 -4.44 -24.41
C GLY A 327 5.11 -3.26 -25.14
N ASP A 328 5.21 -3.31 -26.50
CA ASP A 328 5.82 -2.23 -27.30
C ASP A 328 4.95 -0.96 -27.22
N VAL A 329 5.57 0.21 -27.22
CA VAL A 329 4.95 1.53 -27.08
C VAL A 329 5.37 2.47 -28.22
N GLY A 330 4.73 3.64 -28.34
CA GLY A 330 5.17 4.70 -29.26
C GLY A 330 4.87 4.44 -30.74
N TYR A 331 3.88 3.60 -31.08
CA TYR A 331 3.51 3.25 -32.45
C TYR A 331 2.06 3.64 -32.81
N SER A 332 1.22 3.94 -31.84
CA SER A 332 -0.19 4.29 -32.04
C SER A 332 -0.44 5.76 -31.70
N ALA A 333 -1.34 6.40 -32.42
CA ALA A 333 -1.81 7.74 -32.09
C ALA A 333 -3.17 8.06 -32.72
N LEU A 334 -4.02 8.78 -32.00
CA LEU A 334 -5.25 9.37 -32.50
C LEU A 334 -4.96 10.64 -33.31
N CYS A 335 -5.69 10.83 -34.41
CA CYS A 335 -5.58 12.03 -35.25
C CYS A 335 -6.35 13.21 -34.65
N PRO A 336 -5.70 14.32 -34.28
CA PRO A 336 -6.37 15.50 -33.71
C PRO A 336 -7.26 16.25 -34.72
N GLU A 337 -7.09 16.05 -36.02
CA GLU A 337 -7.88 16.67 -37.07
C GLU A 337 -9.22 15.97 -37.33
N SER A 338 -9.35 14.70 -36.89
CA SER A 338 -10.56 13.92 -37.11
C SER A 338 -11.70 14.34 -36.16
N ASP A 339 -12.86 14.67 -36.71
CA ASP A 339 -14.07 14.91 -35.92
C ASP A 339 -14.52 13.66 -35.18
N ASN A 340 -14.24 12.46 -35.73
CA ASN A 340 -14.55 11.19 -35.09
C ASN A 340 -13.71 10.97 -33.82
N THR A 341 -12.42 11.36 -33.83
CA THR A 341 -11.59 11.36 -32.63
C THR A 341 -12.28 12.13 -31.49
N TRP A 342 -12.76 13.32 -31.79
CA TRP A 342 -13.39 14.16 -30.76
C TRP A 342 -14.76 13.66 -30.34
N THR A 343 -15.50 13.01 -31.23
CA THR A 343 -16.78 12.38 -30.91
C THR A 343 -16.57 11.24 -29.91
N ILE A 344 -15.56 10.37 -30.15
CA ILE A 344 -15.19 9.26 -29.28
C ILE A 344 -14.67 9.77 -27.94
N LEU A 345 -13.62 10.61 -27.95
CA LEU A 345 -12.99 11.13 -26.73
C LEU A 345 -13.97 11.92 -25.86
N SER A 346 -14.81 12.78 -26.46
CA SER A 346 -15.82 13.52 -25.69
C SER A 346 -16.83 12.61 -25.01
N ALA A 347 -17.21 11.48 -25.65
CA ALA A 347 -18.11 10.51 -25.04
C ALA A 347 -17.45 9.75 -23.88
N ILE A 348 -16.19 9.36 -24.04
CA ILE A 348 -15.39 8.68 -23.02
C ILE A 348 -15.20 9.59 -21.80
N ILE A 349 -14.61 10.77 -22.00
CA ILE A 349 -14.30 11.72 -20.92
C ILE A 349 -15.57 12.10 -20.15
N LYS A 350 -16.66 12.42 -20.86
CA LYS A 350 -17.93 12.79 -20.24
C LYS A 350 -18.51 11.67 -19.37
N GLN A 351 -18.50 10.43 -19.86
CA GLN A 351 -19.11 9.32 -19.14
C GLN A 351 -18.24 8.88 -17.96
N LEU A 352 -16.93 8.77 -18.12
CA LEU A 352 -16.03 8.42 -17.03
C LEU A 352 -16.00 9.52 -15.96
N SER A 353 -15.93 10.80 -16.34
CA SER A 353 -16.00 11.93 -15.41
C SER A 353 -17.29 11.94 -14.58
N ALA A 354 -18.43 11.61 -15.21
CA ALA A 354 -19.72 11.56 -14.51
C ALA A 354 -19.84 10.41 -13.50
N MET A 355 -19.06 9.35 -13.67
CA MET A 355 -19.05 8.19 -12.78
C MET A 355 -17.93 8.25 -11.73
N SER A 356 -16.89 9.04 -11.97
CA SER A 356 -15.74 9.17 -11.08
C SER A 356 -16.01 10.12 -9.91
N SER A 357 -15.51 9.75 -8.72
CA SER A 357 -15.52 10.60 -7.53
C SER A 357 -14.35 11.60 -7.48
N SER A 358 -13.31 11.40 -8.29
CA SER A 358 -12.12 12.27 -8.31
C SER A 358 -12.48 13.67 -8.84
N PRO A 359 -11.91 14.74 -8.25
CA PRO A 359 -11.95 16.08 -8.83
C PRO A 359 -11.10 16.22 -10.09
N ASN A 360 -10.21 15.23 -10.34
CA ASN A 360 -9.29 15.22 -11.46
C ASN A 360 -9.71 14.18 -12.50
N TYR A 361 -9.24 14.37 -13.73
CA TYR A 361 -9.33 13.41 -14.84
C TYR A 361 -7.98 13.36 -15.51
N ASP A 362 -7.44 12.15 -15.70
CA ASP A 362 -6.14 11.94 -16.32
C ASP A 362 -6.28 11.68 -17.82
N ILE A 363 -5.54 12.43 -18.61
CA ILE A 363 -5.53 12.35 -20.08
C ILE A 363 -4.31 11.58 -20.64
N GLY A 364 -3.42 11.07 -19.77
CA GLY A 364 -2.17 10.45 -20.18
C GLY A 364 -1.18 11.46 -20.76
N GLY A 365 -0.81 11.30 -22.00
CA GLY A 365 -0.03 12.26 -22.78
C GLY A 365 1.41 11.88 -23.04
N ASP A 366 1.87 10.74 -22.52
CA ASP A 366 3.25 10.31 -22.60
C ASP A 366 3.59 9.58 -23.90
N GLU A 367 4.89 9.45 -24.13
CA GLU A 367 5.51 8.60 -25.14
C GLU A 367 5.00 8.76 -26.59
N VAL A 368 4.62 9.98 -26.99
CA VAL A 368 4.16 10.29 -28.35
C VAL A 368 5.32 10.78 -29.23
N PRO A 369 5.91 9.94 -30.08
CA PRO A 369 7.02 10.37 -30.91
C PRO A 369 6.61 11.44 -31.93
N ASN A 370 7.49 12.42 -32.14
CA ASN A 370 7.29 13.44 -33.20
C ASN A 370 7.12 12.86 -34.63
N SER A 371 7.52 11.61 -34.82
CA SER A 371 7.29 10.88 -36.10
C SER A 371 5.82 10.49 -36.32
N LEU A 372 5.03 10.37 -35.24
CA LEU A 372 3.57 10.13 -35.30
C LEU A 372 2.80 11.44 -35.33
N LEU A 373 3.02 12.28 -34.31
CA LEU A 373 2.42 13.60 -34.22
C LEU A 373 3.51 14.64 -34.00
N SER A 374 3.54 15.68 -34.87
CA SER A 374 4.40 16.82 -34.60
C SER A 374 3.99 17.48 -33.27
N GLN A 375 4.92 18.19 -32.64
CA GLN A 375 4.65 18.89 -31.37
C GLN A 375 3.43 19.80 -31.39
N ASP A 376 3.19 20.49 -32.52
CA ASP A 376 2.01 21.37 -32.68
C ASP A 376 0.70 20.57 -32.70
N ARG A 377 0.69 19.39 -33.35
CA ARG A 377 -0.46 18.50 -33.39
C ARG A 377 -0.74 17.86 -32.03
N TYR A 378 0.30 17.43 -31.35
CA TYR A 378 0.24 16.93 -29.97
C TYR A 378 -0.35 18.01 -29.05
N ALA A 379 0.21 19.21 -29.04
CA ALA A 379 -0.26 20.32 -28.23
C ALA A 379 -1.72 20.71 -28.55
N ALA A 380 -2.12 20.67 -29.82
CA ALA A 380 -3.50 20.95 -30.24
C ALA A 380 -4.48 19.93 -29.63
N LEU A 381 -4.13 18.65 -29.60
CA LEU A 381 -4.95 17.59 -28.99
C LEU A 381 -5.06 17.81 -27.47
N VAL A 382 -3.92 17.87 -26.77
CA VAL A 382 -3.86 18.07 -25.31
C VAL A 382 -4.65 19.32 -24.87
N ASN A 383 -4.51 20.44 -25.60
CA ASN A 383 -5.22 21.68 -25.27
C ASN A 383 -6.75 21.53 -25.43
N ARG A 384 -7.21 20.86 -26.50
CA ARG A 384 -8.64 20.67 -26.75
C ARG A 384 -9.24 19.70 -25.74
N GLU A 385 -8.56 18.62 -25.45
CA GLU A 385 -8.97 17.64 -24.45
C GLU A 385 -9.04 18.26 -23.04
N GLY A 386 -8.01 19.02 -22.66
CA GLY A 386 -8.00 19.78 -21.43
C GLY A 386 -9.18 20.74 -21.33
N GLY A 387 -9.58 21.38 -22.44
CA GLY A 387 -10.79 22.20 -22.51
C GLY A 387 -12.07 21.42 -22.24
N ILE A 388 -12.18 20.18 -22.73
CA ILE A 388 -13.33 19.29 -22.48
C ILE A 388 -13.38 18.91 -20.99
N VAL A 389 -12.26 18.47 -20.42
CA VAL A 389 -12.17 18.09 -19.00
C VAL A 389 -12.54 19.26 -18.09
N ASN A 390 -11.96 20.44 -18.32
CA ASN A 390 -12.27 21.65 -17.56
C ASN A 390 -13.74 22.08 -17.71
N GLY A 391 -14.32 21.91 -18.89
CA GLY A 391 -15.74 22.16 -19.17
C GLY A 391 -16.69 21.28 -18.35
N LEU A 392 -16.22 20.15 -17.85
CA LEU A 392 -16.94 19.25 -16.94
C LEU A 392 -16.68 19.55 -15.46
N GLY A 393 -15.92 20.61 -15.15
CA GLY A 393 -15.58 20.99 -13.77
C GLY A 393 -14.51 20.10 -13.14
N LYS A 394 -13.75 19.36 -13.94
CA LYS A 394 -12.62 18.55 -13.48
C LYS A 394 -11.29 19.27 -13.75
N THR A 395 -10.28 18.97 -12.94
CA THR A 395 -8.89 19.40 -13.17
C THR A 395 -8.21 18.38 -14.08
N VAL A 396 -7.49 18.87 -15.07
CA VAL A 396 -6.67 18.01 -15.94
C VAL A 396 -5.48 17.49 -15.16
N MET A 397 -5.23 16.20 -15.26
CA MET A 397 -3.99 15.55 -14.91
C MET A 397 -3.46 14.82 -16.16
N GLY A 398 -2.17 14.55 -16.22
CA GLY A 398 -1.52 13.72 -17.23
C GLY A 398 -0.04 13.60 -16.93
N TRP A 399 0.63 12.69 -17.63
CA TRP A 399 2.07 12.52 -17.52
C TRP A 399 2.79 13.83 -17.84
N ALA A 400 3.97 14.04 -17.30
CA ALA A 400 4.64 15.36 -17.34
C ALA A 400 4.83 15.93 -18.77
N ASP A 401 4.75 15.09 -19.78
CA ASP A 401 4.78 15.42 -21.21
C ASP A 401 3.71 16.45 -21.59
N ILE A 402 2.55 16.46 -20.93
CA ILE A 402 1.50 17.47 -21.15
C ILE A 402 1.94 18.90 -20.79
N SER A 403 3.07 19.05 -20.11
CA SER A 403 3.70 20.35 -19.83
C SER A 403 4.63 20.82 -20.97
N GLY A 404 4.81 20.05 -22.03
CA GLY A 404 5.70 20.32 -23.14
C GLY A 404 5.38 21.58 -23.95
N PRO A 405 6.20 21.93 -24.96
CA PRO A 405 6.01 23.11 -25.78
C PRO A 405 4.64 23.17 -26.45
N GLY A 406 4.04 24.36 -26.53
CA GLY A 406 2.76 24.60 -27.21
C GLY A 406 1.50 24.21 -26.39
N THR A 407 1.64 23.42 -25.32
CA THR A 407 0.49 23.10 -24.45
C THR A 407 0.09 24.29 -23.59
N GLN A 408 -1.21 24.52 -23.45
CA GLN A 408 -1.83 25.63 -22.73
C GLN A 408 -2.98 25.14 -21.89
N LEU A 409 -2.66 24.35 -20.87
CA LEU A 409 -3.64 23.84 -19.90
C LEU A 409 -3.97 24.92 -18.87
N ALA A 410 -5.15 24.79 -18.24
CA ALA A 410 -5.57 25.72 -17.20
C ALA A 410 -4.60 25.72 -16.02
N PRO A 411 -4.34 26.89 -15.37
CA PRO A 411 -3.57 26.94 -14.15
C PRO A 411 -4.12 25.99 -13.08
N GLY A 412 -3.25 25.29 -12.41
CA GLY A 412 -3.62 24.27 -11.42
C GLY A 412 -3.85 22.86 -12.02
N SER A 413 -3.73 22.68 -13.34
CA SER A 413 -3.56 21.35 -13.94
C SER A 413 -2.38 20.62 -13.30
N ILE A 414 -2.37 19.30 -13.38
CA ILE A 414 -1.45 18.46 -12.64
C ILE A 414 -0.57 17.69 -13.65
N ALA A 415 0.74 17.82 -13.50
CA ALA A 415 1.71 17.03 -14.25
C ALA A 415 2.23 15.89 -13.37
N GLN A 416 2.15 14.65 -13.85
CA GLN A 416 2.71 13.49 -13.18
C GLN A 416 4.14 13.26 -13.67
N TYR A 417 5.11 13.58 -12.82
CA TYR A 417 6.52 13.43 -13.15
C TYR A 417 6.96 11.98 -12.97
N TRP A 418 7.37 11.32 -14.06
CA TRP A 418 7.68 9.89 -14.07
C TRP A 418 9.13 9.52 -14.39
N ASN A 419 9.88 10.42 -15.05
CA ASN A 419 11.24 10.12 -15.44
C ASN A 419 12.20 10.00 -14.24
N PRO A 420 13.14 9.04 -14.25
CA PRO A 420 14.21 9.01 -13.26
C PRO A 420 15.14 10.21 -13.47
N ALA A 421 15.51 10.93 -12.41
CA ALA A 421 16.44 12.07 -12.47
C ALA A 421 17.88 11.60 -12.71
N SER A 422 18.16 10.89 -13.79
CA SER A 422 19.53 10.51 -14.19
C SER A 422 19.97 11.38 -15.36
N GLY A 423 21.03 12.12 -15.18
CA GLY A 423 21.66 13.19 -15.96
C GLY A 423 21.79 13.10 -17.50
N SER A 424 21.00 12.30 -18.19
CA SER A 424 20.91 12.25 -19.64
C SER A 424 19.45 12.18 -20.15
N ASP A 425 18.48 12.26 -19.23
CA ASP A 425 17.07 12.13 -19.58
C ASP A 425 16.42 13.53 -19.65
N PRO A 426 15.70 13.86 -20.74
CA PRO A 426 14.95 15.11 -20.87
C PRO A 426 13.85 15.28 -19.79
N GLY A 427 13.57 14.24 -19.03
CA GLY A 427 12.55 14.24 -17.99
C GLY A 427 12.72 15.23 -16.83
N THR A 428 13.93 15.71 -16.55
CA THR A 428 14.13 16.78 -15.56
C THR A 428 13.54 18.11 -16.02
N GLU A 429 13.48 18.35 -17.31
CA GLU A 429 12.94 19.56 -17.91
C GLU A 429 11.41 19.62 -17.79
N THR A 430 10.71 18.49 -17.90
CA THR A 430 9.24 18.47 -17.83
C THR A 430 8.70 18.82 -16.44
N GLY A 431 9.40 18.49 -15.37
CA GLY A 431 9.01 18.89 -14.01
C GLY A 431 9.12 20.41 -13.79
N THR A 432 10.18 21.04 -14.28
CA THR A 432 10.36 22.51 -14.23
C THR A 432 9.43 23.24 -15.17
N ASP A 433 9.14 22.68 -16.37
CA ASP A 433 8.20 23.27 -17.31
C ASP A 433 6.78 23.28 -16.75
N ALA A 434 6.36 22.21 -16.08
CA ALA A 434 5.08 22.15 -15.38
C ALA A 434 4.95 23.27 -14.34
N VAL A 435 5.96 23.45 -13.49
CA VAL A 435 5.99 24.52 -12.48
C VAL A 435 5.97 25.91 -13.13
N ALA A 436 6.76 26.12 -14.21
CA ALA A 436 6.79 27.37 -14.94
C ALA A 436 5.43 27.74 -15.56
N LYS A 437 4.61 26.74 -15.91
CA LYS A 437 3.25 26.91 -16.41
C LYS A 437 2.16 27.01 -15.30
N GLY A 438 2.58 27.02 -14.02
CA GLY A 438 1.67 27.12 -12.88
C GLY A 438 0.91 25.83 -12.58
N MET A 439 1.39 24.69 -13.05
CA MET A 439 0.85 23.38 -12.74
C MET A 439 1.31 22.91 -11.35
N LYS A 440 0.59 21.96 -10.78
CA LYS A 440 1.04 21.14 -9.66
C LYS A 440 1.74 19.88 -10.18
N VAL A 441 2.54 19.25 -9.34
CA VAL A 441 3.28 18.05 -9.71
C VAL A 441 2.92 16.89 -8.77
N VAL A 442 2.54 15.75 -9.35
CA VAL A 442 2.53 14.46 -8.66
C VAL A 442 3.86 13.78 -8.96
N MET A 443 4.58 13.38 -7.92
CA MET A 443 5.90 12.79 -8.05
C MET A 443 5.79 11.28 -8.18
N SER A 444 6.13 10.77 -9.36
CA SER A 444 6.11 9.35 -9.72
C SER A 444 7.40 8.89 -10.43
N PRO A 445 8.63 9.33 -9.99
CA PRO A 445 9.85 8.96 -10.70
C PRO A 445 10.06 7.45 -10.68
N ALA A 446 10.23 6.84 -11.84
CA ALA A 446 10.15 5.40 -12.04
C ALA A 446 11.10 4.58 -11.13
N ASN A 447 12.29 5.10 -10.85
CA ASN A 447 13.27 4.46 -9.96
C ASN A 447 12.91 4.51 -8.46
N HIS A 448 11.84 5.21 -8.08
CA HIS A 448 11.38 5.35 -6.70
C HIS A 448 9.91 4.98 -6.50
N THR A 449 9.14 4.81 -7.59
CA THR A 449 7.68 4.69 -7.46
C THR A 449 7.06 3.65 -8.39
N TYR A 450 7.76 3.16 -9.43
CA TYR A 450 7.19 2.17 -10.32
C TYR A 450 7.18 0.78 -9.69
N LEU A 451 5.99 0.37 -9.30
CA LEU A 451 5.72 -0.87 -8.59
C LEU A 451 5.83 -2.12 -9.50
N ASP A 452 5.83 -1.93 -10.82
CA ASP A 452 6.06 -2.98 -11.81
C ASP A 452 7.54 -3.35 -11.97
N GLN A 453 8.47 -2.55 -11.42
CA GLN A 453 9.89 -2.86 -11.49
C GLN A 453 10.26 -4.00 -10.53
N LYS A 454 11.18 -4.88 -10.95
CA LYS A 454 11.66 -6.01 -10.12
C LYS A 454 12.30 -5.53 -8.83
N TYR A 455 12.03 -6.23 -7.74
CA TYR A 455 12.61 -5.95 -6.43
C TYR A 455 14.14 -6.08 -6.42
N ALA A 456 14.67 -7.16 -7.02
CA ALA A 456 16.10 -7.38 -7.14
C ALA A 456 16.44 -8.27 -8.33
N PHE A 457 17.71 -8.27 -8.74
CA PHE A 457 18.24 -9.14 -9.80
C PHE A 457 19.23 -10.14 -9.23
N GLY A 458 19.22 -11.37 -9.73
CA GLY A 458 20.23 -12.37 -9.41
C GLY A 458 19.70 -13.79 -9.21
N PRO A 459 20.58 -14.78 -9.14
CA PRO A 459 20.20 -16.19 -9.12
C PRO A 459 19.52 -16.64 -7.82
N ASN A 460 19.55 -15.82 -6.77
CA ASN A 460 18.98 -16.15 -5.45
C ASN A 460 17.71 -15.36 -5.12
N VAL A 461 17.11 -14.69 -6.11
CA VAL A 461 15.94 -13.85 -5.91
C VAL A 461 14.68 -14.63 -6.27
N ASN A 462 13.77 -14.79 -5.31
CA ASN A 462 12.50 -15.49 -5.48
C ASN A 462 11.43 -14.65 -6.25
N VAL A 463 11.86 -13.77 -7.13
CA VAL A 463 10.92 -13.07 -8.04
C VAL A 463 10.76 -13.97 -9.27
N PRO A 464 9.51 -14.30 -9.67
CA PRO A 464 9.29 -15.03 -10.90
C PRO A 464 10.03 -14.37 -12.07
N PRO A 465 10.76 -15.12 -12.90
CA PRO A 465 11.59 -14.53 -13.97
C PRO A 465 10.81 -13.62 -14.92
N THR A 466 9.52 -13.91 -15.11
CA THR A 466 8.61 -13.21 -16.01
C THR A 466 7.85 -12.05 -15.36
N LEU A 467 7.90 -11.91 -14.03
CA LEU A 467 7.19 -10.88 -13.30
C LEU A 467 8.06 -9.64 -13.09
N GLY A 468 7.55 -8.50 -13.48
CA GLY A 468 8.18 -7.19 -13.34
C GLY A 468 9.16 -6.84 -14.46
N LEU A 469 9.29 -5.53 -14.73
CA LEU A 469 10.25 -4.92 -15.62
C LEU A 469 11.56 -4.58 -14.87
N HIS A 470 12.56 -4.02 -15.57
CA HIS A 470 13.88 -3.80 -14.95
C HIS A 470 14.65 -2.59 -15.53
N TRP A 471 13.95 -1.69 -16.19
CA TRP A 471 14.59 -0.58 -16.87
C TRP A 471 14.91 0.62 -15.96
N ALA A 472 14.11 0.81 -14.88
CA ALA A 472 14.24 1.99 -14.03
C ALA A 472 15.32 1.88 -12.94
N CYS A 473 15.68 0.65 -12.50
CA CYS A 473 16.66 0.43 -11.44
C CYS A 473 17.73 -0.58 -11.87
N ASN A 474 19.00 -0.19 -11.74
CA ASN A 474 20.13 -1.03 -12.17
C ASN A 474 20.32 -2.32 -11.36
N THR A 475 19.93 -2.33 -10.09
CA THR A 475 20.14 -3.46 -9.15
C THR A 475 18.83 -4.02 -8.60
N GLY A 476 17.70 -3.49 -9.02
CA GLY A 476 16.38 -3.74 -8.48
C GLY A 476 15.83 -2.51 -7.76
N CYS A 477 14.50 -2.43 -7.71
CA CYS A 477 13.77 -1.38 -7.01
C CYS A 477 13.15 -1.98 -5.74
N ASP A 478 13.94 -2.17 -4.67
CA ASP A 478 13.42 -2.69 -3.41
C ASP A 478 12.90 -1.55 -2.52
N VAL A 479 12.57 -1.83 -1.29
CA VAL A 479 11.92 -0.90 -0.35
C VAL A 479 12.80 0.31 -0.05
N ASP A 480 14.13 0.14 -0.03
CA ASP A 480 15.10 1.22 0.14
C ASP A 480 14.95 2.32 -0.92
N GLN A 481 14.73 1.94 -2.17
CA GLN A 481 14.52 2.89 -3.28
C GLN A 481 13.23 3.67 -3.10
N PHE A 482 12.16 3.05 -2.61
CA PHE A 482 10.86 3.68 -2.38
C PHE A 482 10.84 4.59 -1.17
N TYR A 483 11.74 4.40 -0.21
CA TYR A 483 11.80 5.19 1.02
C TYR A 483 12.84 6.31 1.00
N ASN A 484 14.05 6.08 0.45
CA ASN A 484 15.23 6.95 0.62
C ASN A 484 15.30 8.09 -0.41
N TRP A 485 14.22 8.82 -0.58
CA TRP A 485 14.16 10.01 -1.41
C TRP A 485 13.25 11.08 -0.82
N ASP A 486 13.28 12.30 -1.37
CA ASP A 486 12.44 13.41 -0.95
C ASP A 486 11.77 14.06 -2.16
N PRO A 487 10.42 13.94 -2.29
CA PRO A 487 9.67 14.54 -3.40
C PRO A 487 9.90 16.04 -3.58
N GLY A 488 10.08 16.77 -2.48
CA GLY A 488 10.26 18.22 -2.49
C GLY A 488 11.65 18.71 -2.95
N THR A 489 12.59 17.78 -3.18
CA THR A 489 13.96 18.13 -3.59
C THR A 489 14.50 17.25 -4.72
N TYR A 490 13.69 16.28 -5.19
CA TYR A 490 14.11 15.30 -6.19
C TYR A 490 14.41 15.93 -7.55
N VAL A 491 13.60 16.89 -7.99
CA VAL A 491 13.78 17.65 -9.23
C VAL A 491 14.17 19.08 -8.88
N ALA A 492 15.29 19.58 -9.44
CA ALA A 492 15.71 20.95 -9.23
C ALA A 492 14.62 21.93 -9.69
N GLY A 493 14.23 22.87 -8.85
CA GLY A 493 13.17 23.85 -9.13
C GLY A 493 11.75 23.37 -8.79
N VAL A 494 11.55 22.10 -8.43
CA VAL A 494 10.29 21.58 -7.86
C VAL A 494 10.46 21.51 -6.33
N THR A 495 9.55 22.12 -5.60
CA THR A 495 9.59 22.19 -4.13
C THR A 495 8.29 21.66 -3.53
N ASP A 496 8.23 21.46 -2.20
CA ASP A 496 7.00 21.05 -1.50
C ASP A 496 5.77 21.90 -1.85
N GLN A 497 5.96 23.17 -2.21
CA GLN A 497 4.85 24.04 -2.61
C GLN A 497 4.27 23.67 -3.98
N ASN A 498 5.05 23.06 -4.85
CA ASN A 498 4.66 22.61 -6.18
C ASN A 498 4.12 21.18 -6.14
N VAL A 499 4.67 20.34 -5.23
CA VAL A 499 4.30 18.93 -5.12
C VAL A 499 2.89 18.80 -4.52
N MET A 500 2.01 18.13 -5.25
CA MET A 500 0.68 17.74 -4.78
C MET A 500 0.74 16.45 -3.93
N GLY A 501 1.65 15.56 -4.29
CA GLY A 501 1.85 14.29 -3.62
C GLY A 501 2.72 13.31 -4.37
N VAL A 502 2.60 12.04 -4.00
CA VAL A 502 3.35 10.92 -4.58
C VAL A 502 2.40 9.84 -5.08
N GLU A 503 2.80 9.13 -6.13
CA GLU A 503 2.03 7.99 -6.64
C GLU A 503 2.93 6.83 -7.01
N GLY A 504 2.52 5.62 -6.59
CA GLY A 504 3.11 4.38 -7.03
C GLY A 504 2.42 3.86 -8.29
N ALA A 505 3.13 3.76 -9.40
CA ALA A 505 2.57 3.27 -10.65
C ALA A 505 2.77 1.75 -10.79
N MET A 506 1.66 1.01 -10.99
CA MET A 506 1.65 -0.44 -11.19
C MET A 506 1.22 -0.75 -12.62
N TRP A 507 2.19 -0.76 -13.53
CA TRP A 507 1.99 -1.12 -14.94
C TRP A 507 1.70 -2.61 -15.10
N GLY A 508 0.91 -2.95 -16.11
CA GLY A 508 0.24 -4.24 -16.24
C GLY A 508 0.90 -5.25 -17.16
N GLU A 509 2.00 -4.94 -17.86
CA GLU A 509 2.57 -5.78 -18.95
C GLU A 509 2.92 -7.20 -18.50
N THR A 510 3.31 -7.36 -17.23
CA THR A 510 3.72 -8.67 -16.68
C THR A 510 2.81 -9.15 -15.55
N VAL A 511 1.74 -8.41 -15.24
CA VAL A 511 0.93 -8.57 -14.02
C VAL A 511 -0.46 -9.08 -14.36
N VAL A 512 -0.62 -10.40 -14.37
CA VAL A 512 -1.81 -11.09 -14.92
C VAL A 512 -2.97 -11.26 -13.93
N ASN A 513 -2.75 -11.07 -12.62
CA ASN A 513 -3.78 -11.29 -11.61
C ASN A 513 -3.48 -10.56 -10.28
N LEU A 514 -4.45 -10.56 -9.35
CA LEU A 514 -4.32 -9.94 -8.04
C LEU A 514 -3.09 -10.42 -7.26
N SER A 515 -2.75 -11.72 -7.32
CA SER A 515 -1.59 -12.25 -6.60
C SER A 515 -0.28 -11.64 -7.10
N ASN A 516 -0.18 -11.32 -8.40
CA ASN A 516 0.96 -10.58 -8.95
C ASN A 516 0.93 -9.11 -8.53
N VAL A 517 -0.26 -8.48 -8.53
CA VAL A 517 -0.43 -7.08 -8.05
C VAL A 517 0.06 -6.98 -6.61
N ASP A 518 -0.45 -7.81 -5.71
CA ASP A 518 -0.08 -7.82 -4.30
C ASP A 518 1.43 -7.99 -4.11
N TYR A 519 2.02 -8.95 -4.84
CA TYR A 519 3.45 -9.27 -4.75
C TYR A 519 4.32 -8.09 -5.18
N MET A 520 3.92 -7.39 -6.21
CA MET A 520 4.69 -6.25 -6.74
C MET A 520 4.43 -4.96 -5.96
N VAL A 521 3.21 -4.75 -5.46
CA VAL A 521 2.82 -3.54 -4.75
C VAL A 521 3.36 -3.53 -3.32
N PHE A 522 3.23 -4.65 -2.58
CA PHE A 522 3.60 -4.69 -1.17
C PHE A 522 4.94 -5.38 -0.92
N PRO A 523 5.81 -4.82 -0.04
CA PRO A 523 5.54 -3.72 0.90
C PRO A 523 5.94 -2.31 0.38
N ARG A 524 6.36 -2.15 -0.89
CA ARG A 524 6.87 -0.87 -1.43
C ARG A 524 5.86 0.28 -1.35
N LEU A 525 4.56 0.00 -1.58
CA LEU A 525 3.51 1.01 -1.41
C LEU A 525 3.44 1.53 0.02
N ILE A 526 3.75 0.70 1.02
CA ILE A 526 3.78 1.13 2.43
C ILE A 526 4.90 2.15 2.66
N ALA A 527 6.08 1.96 2.04
CA ALA A 527 7.17 2.91 2.09
C ALA A 527 6.78 4.24 1.42
N LEU A 528 6.18 4.15 0.24
CA LEU A 528 5.72 5.33 -0.49
C LEU A 528 4.61 6.08 0.26
N ALA A 529 3.69 5.37 0.91
CA ALA A 529 2.66 5.96 1.76
C ALA A 529 3.28 6.80 2.89
N GLU A 530 4.37 6.32 3.53
CA GLU A 530 5.08 7.11 4.54
C GLU A 530 5.80 8.32 3.93
N VAL A 531 6.37 8.21 2.73
CA VAL A 531 6.97 9.37 2.02
C VAL A 531 5.94 10.46 1.76
N GLY A 532 4.73 10.07 1.37
CA GLY A 532 3.64 11.00 1.10
C GLY A 532 2.94 11.54 2.35
N TRP A 533 2.90 10.76 3.42
CA TRP A 533 2.20 11.10 4.65
C TRP A 533 3.09 11.86 5.65
N THR A 534 4.25 11.28 5.99
CA THR A 534 5.07 11.78 7.10
C THR A 534 5.91 12.98 6.66
N PRO A 535 5.86 14.13 7.37
CA PRO A 535 6.73 15.26 7.08
C PRO A 535 8.21 14.87 7.07
N GLN A 536 8.99 15.43 6.15
CA GLN A 536 10.41 15.07 5.98
C GLN A 536 11.22 15.22 7.26
N ALA A 537 10.91 16.23 8.07
CA ALA A 537 11.57 16.44 9.35
C ALA A 537 11.40 15.28 10.34
N GLU A 538 10.28 14.57 10.26
CA GLU A 538 9.97 13.42 11.13
C GLU A 538 10.54 12.10 10.60
N ARG A 539 10.99 12.06 9.35
CA ARG A 539 11.69 10.92 8.74
C ARG A 539 13.19 10.88 9.04
N THR A 540 13.69 11.80 9.86
CA THR A 540 15.12 11.92 10.22
C THR A 540 15.69 10.72 10.98
N SER A 541 14.84 9.90 11.65
CA SER A 541 15.23 8.61 12.23
C SER A 541 15.71 7.58 11.20
N GLY A 542 15.38 7.83 9.92
CA GLY A 542 15.94 7.11 8.77
C GLY A 542 15.30 5.77 8.50
N TYR A 543 15.86 5.09 7.50
CA TYR A 543 15.38 3.85 6.95
C TYR A 543 15.30 2.70 7.96
N SER A 544 16.27 2.59 8.87
CA SER A 544 16.28 1.55 9.90
C SER A 544 15.09 1.62 10.86
N ASP A 545 14.66 2.84 11.25
CA ASP A 545 13.45 3.04 12.05
C ASP A 545 12.20 2.61 11.27
N PHE A 546 12.12 2.97 10.00
CA PHE A 546 11.03 2.54 9.12
C PHE A 546 10.96 1.00 9.02
N LEU A 547 12.08 0.32 8.77
CA LEU A 547 12.12 -1.14 8.69
C LEU A 547 11.66 -1.82 10.00
N THR A 548 11.99 -1.24 11.15
CA THR A 548 11.52 -1.74 12.45
C THR A 548 9.99 -1.66 12.55
N ARG A 549 9.38 -0.56 12.10
CA ARG A 549 7.92 -0.37 12.10
C ARG A 549 7.22 -1.16 10.99
N LEU A 550 7.91 -1.45 9.89
CA LEU A 550 7.42 -2.27 8.79
C LEU A 550 7.37 -3.76 9.13
N ALA A 551 8.30 -4.25 9.97
CA ALA A 551 8.42 -5.68 10.28
C ALA A 551 7.12 -6.34 10.78
N PRO A 552 6.32 -5.76 11.71
CA PRO A 552 5.05 -6.35 12.13
C PRO A 552 3.96 -6.26 11.04
N GLN A 553 4.11 -5.39 10.03
CA GLN A 553 3.12 -5.31 8.95
C GLN A 553 3.10 -6.57 8.09
N GLY A 554 4.19 -7.34 8.04
CA GLY A 554 4.22 -8.63 7.34
C GLY A 554 3.18 -9.61 7.88
N ALA A 555 3.04 -9.71 9.21
CA ALA A 555 2.00 -10.55 9.82
C ALA A 555 0.58 -10.04 9.48
N ARG A 556 0.36 -8.73 9.44
CA ARG A 556 -0.93 -8.14 9.05
C ARG A 556 -1.28 -8.45 7.60
N LEU A 557 -0.33 -8.27 6.68
CA LEU A 557 -0.51 -8.61 5.26
C LEU A 557 -0.82 -10.11 5.09
N THR A 558 -0.10 -10.98 5.81
CA THR A 558 -0.36 -12.43 5.81
C THR A 558 -1.79 -12.75 6.26
N LEU A 559 -2.24 -12.15 7.37
CA LEU A 559 -3.59 -12.38 7.92
C LEU A 559 -4.69 -11.82 7.01
N ALA A 560 -4.42 -10.74 6.30
CA ALA A 560 -5.30 -10.18 5.28
C ALA A 560 -5.34 -11.03 3.98
N GLY A 561 -4.49 -12.04 3.85
CA GLY A 561 -4.39 -12.88 2.65
C GLY A 561 -3.64 -12.24 1.50
N THR A 562 -2.89 -11.16 1.75
CA THR A 562 -2.10 -10.44 0.75
C THR A 562 -0.85 -11.23 0.38
N ASN A 563 -0.67 -11.48 -0.91
CA ASN A 563 0.56 -12.11 -1.42
C ASN A 563 1.65 -11.05 -1.64
N PHE A 564 2.33 -10.64 -0.58
CA PHE A 564 3.38 -9.61 -0.67
C PHE A 564 4.79 -10.21 -0.84
N TYR A 565 5.72 -9.40 -1.35
CA TYR A 565 7.14 -9.79 -1.42
C TYR A 565 7.82 -9.67 -0.05
N PRO A 566 8.28 -10.77 0.55
CA PRO A 566 8.98 -10.72 1.83
C PRO A 566 10.44 -10.30 1.62
N THR A 567 10.65 -9.03 1.28
CA THR A 567 11.99 -8.50 1.03
C THR A 567 12.99 -8.85 2.13
N PRO A 568 14.24 -9.22 1.78
CA PRO A 568 15.29 -9.50 2.76
C PRO A 568 15.77 -8.25 3.51
N GLU A 569 15.38 -7.05 3.10
CA GLU A 569 15.70 -5.81 3.81
C GLU A 569 15.00 -5.70 5.15
N VAL A 570 13.86 -6.38 5.31
CA VAL A 570 13.04 -6.37 6.53
C VAL A 570 13.31 -7.62 7.36
N ALA A 571 13.64 -7.42 8.64
CA ALA A 571 13.67 -8.50 9.61
C ALA A 571 12.24 -8.89 10.01
N TRP A 572 11.54 -9.62 9.14
CA TRP A 572 10.16 -10.04 9.36
C TRP A 572 10.03 -10.81 10.68
N GLN A 573 8.97 -10.50 11.42
CA GLN A 573 8.76 -11.07 12.75
C GLN A 573 7.87 -12.31 12.67
N LEU A 574 8.20 -13.31 13.51
CA LEU A 574 7.24 -14.34 13.88
C LEU A 574 6.19 -13.75 14.80
N ASP A 575 4.95 -14.22 14.69
CA ASP A 575 3.91 -13.95 15.69
C ASP A 575 3.05 -15.19 15.91
N VAL A 576 2.71 -15.50 17.16
CA VAL A 576 1.97 -16.71 17.53
C VAL A 576 0.82 -16.39 18.45
N THR A 577 -0.36 -16.94 18.15
CA THR A 577 -1.52 -16.90 19.01
C THR A 577 -1.98 -18.32 19.35
N ALA A 578 -2.46 -18.55 20.56
CA ALA A 578 -3.03 -19.84 20.92
C ALA A 578 -4.36 -20.05 20.15
N ALA A 579 -4.68 -21.29 19.83
CA ALA A 579 -5.99 -21.60 19.27
C ALA A 579 -7.12 -21.13 20.23
N ALA A 580 -8.16 -20.50 19.69
CA ALA A 580 -9.29 -19.98 20.47
C ALA A 580 -9.99 -21.08 21.30
N GLN A 581 -9.96 -22.30 20.78
CA GLN A 581 -10.44 -23.49 21.49
C GLN A 581 -9.52 -24.66 21.21
N ILE A 582 -9.04 -25.31 22.27
CA ILE A 582 -8.30 -26.56 22.19
C ILE A 582 -9.19 -27.64 22.82
N PRO A 583 -9.78 -28.54 22.01
CA PRO A 583 -10.68 -29.56 22.53
C PRO A 583 -9.90 -30.58 23.36
N VAL A 584 -10.45 -30.90 24.54
CA VAL A 584 -9.95 -31.99 25.42
C VAL A 584 -11.06 -33.04 25.55
N ILE A 585 -10.85 -34.19 24.94
CA ILE A 585 -11.83 -35.28 24.95
C ILE A 585 -11.24 -36.45 25.77
N ASN A 586 -11.88 -36.78 26.89
CA ASN A 586 -11.41 -37.85 27.79
C ASN A 586 -9.93 -37.65 28.23
N GLY A 587 -9.52 -36.41 28.46
CA GLY A 587 -8.14 -36.07 28.81
C GLY A 587 -7.16 -36.05 27.63
N GLN A 588 -7.62 -36.29 26.42
CA GLN A 588 -6.76 -36.26 25.23
C GLN A 588 -6.91 -34.94 24.47
N VAL A 589 -5.79 -34.41 24.05
CA VAL A 589 -5.68 -33.31 23.08
C VAL A 589 -5.08 -33.89 21.80
N SER A 590 -5.65 -33.54 20.66
CA SER A 590 -5.09 -33.86 19.34
C SER A 590 -5.54 -32.81 18.33
N GLY A 591 -4.59 -32.19 17.64
CA GLY A 591 -4.86 -31.18 16.61
C GLY A 591 -4.25 -29.82 16.87
N ALA A 592 -4.84 -28.76 16.31
CA ALA A 592 -4.33 -27.40 16.38
C ALA A 592 -4.32 -26.85 17.83
N VAL A 593 -3.19 -26.29 18.23
CA VAL A 593 -2.99 -25.65 19.54
C VAL A 593 -2.63 -24.16 19.40
N ALA A 594 -2.12 -23.75 18.24
CA ALA A 594 -1.82 -22.35 17.96
C ALA A 594 -1.86 -22.05 16.45
N SER A 595 -2.04 -20.79 16.11
CA SER A 595 -1.79 -20.21 14.80
C SER A 595 -0.50 -19.41 14.84
N LEU A 596 0.28 -19.43 13.75
CA LEU A 596 1.57 -18.81 13.64
C LEU A 596 1.66 -18.03 12.33
N SER A 597 2.03 -16.76 12.40
CA SER A 597 2.43 -15.94 11.25
C SER A 597 3.95 -15.91 11.16
N ALA A 598 4.50 -16.21 10.00
CA ALA A 598 5.93 -16.27 9.73
C ALA A 598 6.22 -15.81 8.28
N PRO A 599 6.10 -14.51 7.99
CA PRO A 599 6.29 -13.97 6.64
C PRO A 599 7.63 -14.36 6.03
N GLY A 600 7.62 -14.90 4.81
CA GLY A 600 8.84 -15.28 4.09
C GLY A 600 9.59 -16.50 4.63
N ILE A 601 9.11 -17.16 5.67
CA ILE A 601 9.78 -18.30 6.30
C ILE A 601 9.03 -19.60 5.99
N ALA A 602 9.69 -20.57 5.39
CA ALA A 602 9.09 -21.87 5.10
C ALA A 602 8.82 -22.67 6.38
N ALA A 603 7.75 -23.46 6.44
CA ALA A 603 7.39 -24.31 7.58
C ALA A 603 8.54 -25.22 8.03
N SER A 604 9.32 -25.73 7.09
CA SER A 604 10.50 -26.61 7.37
C SER A 604 11.60 -25.92 8.19
N ASN A 605 11.63 -24.58 8.19
CA ASN A 605 12.61 -23.78 8.94
C ASN A 605 12.07 -23.34 10.32
N ILE A 606 10.83 -23.70 10.65
CA ILE A 606 10.20 -23.34 11.90
C ILE A 606 10.16 -24.55 12.82
N THR A 607 10.57 -24.36 14.06
CA THR A 607 10.41 -25.38 15.11
C THR A 607 9.42 -24.88 16.16
N ALA A 608 8.53 -25.77 16.60
CA ALA A 608 7.60 -25.49 17.67
C ALA A 608 7.74 -26.47 18.81
N SER A 609 7.61 -26.00 20.06
CA SER A 609 7.54 -26.83 21.26
C SER A 609 6.29 -26.46 22.07
N ILE A 610 5.68 -27.48 22.67
CA ILE A 610 4.44 -27.35 23.45
C ILE A 610 4.72 -27.88 24.87
N ASN A 611 4.69 -26.97 25.84
CA ASN A 611 4.66 -27.34 27.27
C ASN A 611 3.19 -27.47 27.68
N TRP A 612 2.77 -28.66 28.09
CA TRP A 612 1.38 -29.01 28.36
C TRP A 612 0.87 -28.55 29.72
N GLY A 613 1.74 -27.95 30.54
CA GLY A 613 1.36 -27.43 31.87
C GLY A 613 1.23 -28.50 32.96
N ASP A 614 1.57 -29.73 32.68
CA ASP A 614 1.63 -30.87 33.62
C ASP A 614 3.08 -31.40 33.80
N SER A 615 4.05 -30.54 33.53
CA SER A 615 5.51 -30.84 33.53
C SER A 615 5.97 -31.69 32.33
N THR A 616 5.14 -31.88 31.32
CA THR A 616 5.52 -32.52 30.06
C THR A 616 5.65 -31.52 28.92
N THR A 617 6.53 -31.84 27.99
CA THR A 617 6.77 -31.06 26.77
C THR A 617 6.86 -31.98 25.57
N SER A 618 6.32 -31.58 24.44
CA SER A 618 6.47 -32.26 23.16
C SER A 618 6.83 -31.30 22.03
N ALA A 619 7.35 -31.82 20.92
CA ALA A 619 7.44 -31.06 19.69
C ALA A 619 6.04 -30.78 19.16
N GLY A 620 5.83 -29.59 18.59
CA GLY A 620 4.68 -29.26 17.77
C GLY A 620 4.97 -29.50 16.30
N THR A 621 3.97 -29.98 15.56
CA THR A 621 4.03 -30.04 14.09
C THR A 621 3.59 -28.70 13.53
N VAL A 622 4.40 -28.11 12.63
CA VAL A 622 4.07 -26.86 11.94
C VAL A 622 3.57 -27.21 10.54
N ASP A 623 2.26 -27.02 10.33
CA ASP A 623 1.59 -27.34 9.07
C ASP A 623 1.00 -26.06 8.48
N GLY A 624 1.07 -25.91 7.16
CA GLY A 624 0.43 -24.81 6.42
C GLY A 624 0.80 -24.86 4.95
N THR A 625 0.21 -24.01 4.16
CA THR A 625 0.55 -23.88 2.75
C THR A 625 2.01 -23.42 2.65
N ALA A 626 2.87 -24.29 2.15
CA ALA A 626 4.25 -23.92 1.86
C ALA A 626 4.24 -22.72 0.90
N ALA A 627 5.06 -21.71 1.22
CA ALA A 627 5.36 -20.65 0.28
C ALA A 627 5.87 -21.28 -1.02
N THR A 628 5.07 -21.26 -2.07
CA THR A 628 5.57 -21.45 -3.43
C THR A 628 6.10 -20.10 -3.89
N SER A 629 6.96 -20.07 -4.89
CA SER A 629 7.49 -18.82 -5.47
C SER A 629 6.42 -17.86 -6.02
N ALA A 630 5.15 -18.22 -5.92
CA ALA A 630 3.99 -17.43 -6.35
C ALA A 630 2.98 -17.15 -5.21
N THR A 631 3.15 -17.74 -4.02
CA THR A 631 2.24 -17.52 -2.87
C THR A 631 3.04 -17.59 -1.57
N VAL A 632 3.35 -16.43 -1.01
CA VAL A 632 3.99 -16.34 0.31
C VAL A 632 2.90 -16.29 1.38
N ASN A 633 2.25 -17.42 1.62
CA ASN A 633 1.38 -17.57 2.78
C ASN A 633 2.25 -17.97 3.99
N GLY A 634 2.70 -16.99 4.77
CA GLY A 634 3.38 -17.22 6.02
C GLY A 634 2.45 -17.58 7.18
N LEU A 635 1.27 -18.13 6.92
CA LEU A 635 0.30 -18.52 7.94
C LEU A 635 0.33 -20.03 8.15
N TYR A 636 0.64 -20.45 9.38
CA TYR A 636 0.82 -21.84 9.76
C TYR A 636 -0.04 -22.20 10.97
N THR A 637 -0.33 -23.49 11.09
CA THR A 637 -0.95 -24.09 12.28
C THR A 637 0.11 -24.89 13.05
N VAL A 638 0.19 -24.68 14.35
CA VAL A 638 0.95 -25.54 15.24
C VAL A 638 0.01 -26.59 15.81
N SER A 639 0.29 -27.85 15.52
CA SER A 639 -0.50 -28.98 16.00
C SER A 639 0.29 -29.83 17.00
N GLY A 640 -0.44 -30.46 17.93
CA GLY A 640 0.15 -31.34 18.93
C GLY A 640 -0.81 -32.41 19.43
N ALA A 641 -0.27 -33.44 20.08
CA ALA A 641 -1.04 -34.49 20.75
C ALA A 641 -0.51 -34.73 22.16
N HIS A 642 -1.43 -34.84 23.13
CA HIS A 642 -1.11 -35.07 24.53
C HIS A 642 -2.26 -35.79 25.26
N THR A 643 -1.90 -36.54 26.34
CA THR A 643 -2.88 -37.18 27.20
C THR A 643 -2.62 -36.81 28.65
N TYR A 644 -3.52 -36.07 29.25
CA TYR A 644 -3.50 -35.75 30.66
C TYR A 644 -3.90 -36.97 31.51
N ARG A 645 -3.24 -37.17 32.61
CA ARG A 645 -3.51 -38.32 33.52
C ARG A 645 -4.64 -38.03 34.53
N HIS A 646 -4.83 -36.77 34.86
CA HIS A 646 -5.82 -36.34 35.87
C HIS A 646 -6.57 -35.09 35.38
N PRO A 647 -7.85 -34.94 35.72
CA PRO A 647 -8.60 -33.71 35.54
C PRO A 647 -7.90 -32.53 36.18
N GLY A 648 -7.96 -31.35 35.57
CA GLY A 648 -7.30 -30.16 36.08
C GLY A 648 -7.41 -28.95 35.15
N THR A 649 -6.77 -27.88 35.58
CA THR A 649 -6.54 -26.67 34.77
C THR A 649 -5.06 -26.63 34.44
N PHE A 650 -4.74 -26.56 33.15
CA PHE A 650 -3.38 -26.61 32.65
C PHE A 650 -3.05 -25.32 31.86
N HIS A 651 -1.88 -24.76 32.12
CA HIS A 651 -1.36 -23.62 31.38
C HIS A 651 -0.44 -24.13 30.28
N VAL A 652 -0.98 -24.22 29.07
CA VAL A 652 -0.26 -24.71 27.90
C VAL A 652 0.51 -23.56 27.29
N THR A 653 1.83 -23.74 27.15
CA THR A 653 2.71 -22.74 26.54
C THR A 653 3.27 -23.27 25.23
N ILE A 654 3.07 -22.53 24.15
CA ILE A 654 3.58 -22.84 22.82
C ILE A 654 4.69 -21.85 22.48
N THR A 655 5.86 -22.39 22.12
CA THR A 655 7.02 -21.59 21.68
C THR A 655 7.34 -21.94 20.24
N ALA A 656 7.45 -20.93 19.38
CA ALA A 656 7.90 -21.09 18.00
C ALA A 656 9.22 -20.34 17.78
N THR A 657 10.12 -20.94 16.99
CA THR A 657 11.44 -20.40 16.66
C THR A 657 11.77 -20.63 15.20
N ALA A 658 12.47 -19.68 14.58
CA ALA A 658 13.07 -19.85 13.25
C ALA A 658 14.45 -19.19 13.21
N PRO A 659 15.34 -19.62 12.30
CA PRO A 659 16.67 -19.02 12.17
C PRO A 659 16.61 -17.51 11.93
N GLY A 660 17.40 -16.74 12.67
CA GLY A 660 17.50 -15.30 12.51
C GLY A 660 16.36 -14.48 13.11
N THR A 661 15.36 -15.11 13.72
CA THR A 661 14.23 -14.41 14.38
C THR A 661 14.22 -14.65 15.89
N PRO A 662 13.72 -13.69 16.69
CA PRO A 662 13.43 -13.94 18.10
C PRO A 662 12.39 -15.05 18.26
N SER A 663 12.53 -15.85 19.33
CA SER A 663 11.51 -16.83 19.70
C SER A 663 10.23 -16.13 20.15
N VAL A 664 9.08 -16.62 19.69
CA VAL A 664 7.76 -16.14 20.08
C VAL A 664 7.04 -17.15 20.94
N VAL A 665 6.28 -16.66 21.91
CA VAL A 665 5.63 -17.50 22.92
C VAL A 665 4.19 -17.07 23.14
N THR A 666 3.28 -18.04 23.15
CA THR A 666 1.89 -17.82 23.57
C THR A 666 1.51 -18.81 24.66
N THR A 667 0.54 -18.43 25.50
CA THR A 667 0.06 -19.30 26.59
C THR A 667 -1.47 -19.28 26.61
N THR A 668 -2.07 -20.46 26.76
CA THR A 668 -3.52 -20.62 26.92
C THR A 668 -3.83 -21.48 28.13
N THR A 669 -5.07 -21.38 28.61
CA THR A 669 -5.54 -22.19 29.73
C THR A 669 -6.50 -23.27 29.24
N LEU A 670 -6.14 -24.50 29.49
CA LEU A 670 -6.89 -25.69 29.14
C LEU A 670 -7.57 -26.25 30.38
N LYS A 671 -8.87 -26.52 30.31
CA LYS A 671 -9.63 -27.11 31.42
C LYS A 671 -10.16 -28.47 31.00
N TRP A 672 -9.81 -29.48 31.78
CA TRP A 672 -10.40 -30.79 31.66
C TRP A 672 -11.14 -31.13 32.96
N HIS A 673 -12.42 -31.38 32.84
CA HIS A 673 -13.32 -31.87 33.92
C HIS A 673 -13.77 -33.27 33.52
N ARG A 674 -13.91 -34.18 34.52
CA ARG A 674 -14.50 -35.51 34.31
C ARG A 674 -15.99 -35.43 33.99
#